data_8e7085c449e228ed2256af70fff9e16a
#
_entry.id   8e7085c449e228ed2256af70fff9e16a
#
_cell.length_a   1.000
_cell.length_b   1.000
_cell.length_c   1.000
_cell.angle_alpha   90.00
_cell.angle_beta   90.00
_cell.angle_gamma   90.00
#
_symmetry.space_group_name_H-M   'P 1'
#
loop_
_entity.id
_entity.type
_entity.pdbx_description
1 polymer ?
#
loop_
_entity_poly.entity_id
_entity_poly.type
_entity_poly.pdbx_seq_one_letter_code
_entity_poly.pdbx_strand_id
1 'polypeptide(L)'
;MKQKLLSVALAATLFSAAATANPVSVKEGVMLWQDGSEVALFGVNYSVPFAYGYRSVERVGVDHRAAIDMDVDHIARLGLDAYRVHLWDRLLADKEGNLQDNIHLQLFDYLLLRLKEKGIKVIITPIGWWGSGYPEPDPVEYGFSTFYSKSQMNQSPDAIAAQKNYLTQLFKHVNPLTGKSYQHDDNIIAFEIFNEPKHEIAPAQSAAYIEDLISTIRAAGVTKPLFYNTSEQGDDQPFAKALCNTSIDGVSYQWYPTGLVKGSTILANMLPAVAHYTNPFAGISQCATKAKMVYEFDAADVASSVMFPAMARSFREAGFQWATQFAYDAAAVAHTNSEYNTHHLNLLYTPEKAISLKIAAEVFRTQKRAEKTADYPASNSFGAVTLDYQQNLSVLNTPAKFFYSNSTTVVPKAVAKLTAIAGVGSSSVAKYSGSGAYFLDKVADGVWRLEVYPDLLTLQDPYQNSSLSREVGRLYPAAQQLKLTLVDLGKTYQLKGLNSGNTATASAVDGEVTVRPGVYLLTAKAALAQQYAKKVETDFYLPKPQSTELALVHQNQRQSHVGDPFSFKVDIGALVKPEKVQLMLRYLGHHKFTAFDMQQSPDVSGRYQLAMPKDWTQTGLLEYAFVVTADGKKQTFPGAAAGSPEDWDFVSKAQYWTMAVKPQGQPVALFDATSDRQNSLYPKDATVTQGVVADSSGAGLALQLGVDSLETAQAAAILKTTLSADNSLLQRNLKGYDTVALKIRAVKQPEQLKFALLDKNGIAYGTELKVGTDWQYLLVPLHKLKQTDTLMTQAYPMFMPVFAPKVEQGLELNLNELQQLQGIQLMFNQSAYSPTEAKGWHGVELAEVSLIQKP
;
A
#
# COMPACT_ATOMS: atom_id res chain seq x y z
N MET A 1 -75.38 -35.43 35.43
CA MET A 1 -75.77 -36.06 34.20
C MET A 1 -75.03 -35.38 33.06
N LYS A 2 -74.45 -36.17 32.17
CA LYS A 2 -73.69 -35.85 30.96
C LYS A 2 -72.25 -35.39 31.22
N GLN A 3 -71.35 -36.36 31.28
CA GLN A 3 -69.95 -36.29 31.03
C GLN A 3 -69.65 -35.79 29.64
N LYS A 4 -68.75 -34.80 29.48
CA LYS A 4 -68.12 -34.50 28.25
C LYS A 4 -66.63 -34.91 28.33
N LEU A 5 -66.28 -35.93 27.55
CA LEU A 5 -64.91 -36.30 27.29
C LEU A 5 -64.23 -35.18 26.46
N LEU A 6 -63.11 -34.72 26.99
CA LEU A 6 -62.22 -33.81 26.26
C LEU A 6 -61.07 -34.66 25.66
N SER A 7 -61.10 -34.83 24.34
CA SER A 7 -60.00 -35.45 23.56
C SER A 7 -58.87 -34.43 23.42
N VAL A 8 -57.71 -34.70 24.06
CA VAL A 8 -56.50 -33.96 23.83
C VAL A 8 -55.80 -34.52 22.60
N ALA A 9 -55.85 -33.79 21.50
CA ALA A 9 -55.05 -34.08 20.30
C ALA A 9 -53.63 -33.53 20.49
N LEU A 10 -52.67 -34.44 20.62
CA LEU A 10 -51.23 -34.13 20.68
C LEU A 10 -50.75 -33.77 19.27
N ALA A 11 -50.62 -32.47 18.96
CA ALA A 11 -50.02 -32.00 17.73
C ALA A 11 -48.50 -32.11 17.86
N ALA A 12 -47.88 -33.13 17.25
CA ALA A 12 -46.48 -33.25 17.06
C ALA A 12 -46.05 -32.23 16.02
N THR A 13 -45.51 -31.10 16.45
CA THR A 13 -44.82 -30.12 15.58
C THR A 13 -43.49 -30.73 15.17
N LEU A 14 -43.44 -31.28 13.96
CA LEU A 14 -42.20 -31.56 13.25
C LEU A 14 -41.49 -30.23 13.01
N PHE A 15 -40.45 -29.92 13.83
CA PHE A 15 -39.47 -28.94 13.49
C PHE A 15 -38.68 -29.51 12.32
N SER A 16 -39.11 -29.23 11.10
CA SER A 16 -38.26 -29.30 9.92
C SER A 16 -37.11 -28.29 10.12
N ALA A 17 -35.93 -28.78 10.48
CA ALA A 17 -34.72 -27.99 10.37
C ALA A 17 -34.60 -27.63 8.90
N ALA A 18 -35.04 -26.43 8.55
CA ALA A 18 -34.72 -25.85 7.25
C ALA A 18 -33.22 -25.77 7.20
N ALA A 19 -32.58 -26.60 6.37
CA ALA A 19 -31.18 -26.45 6.04
C ALA A 19 -31.02 -25.02 5.51
N THR A 20 -30.32 -24.17 6.24
CA THR A 20 -30.04 -22.82 5.80
C THR A 20 -29.26 -22.92 4.50
N ALA A 21 -29.86 -22.47 3.40
CA ALA A 21 -29.22 -22.48 2.11
C ALA A 21 -27.92 -21.63 2.19
N ASN A 22 -26.86 -22.06 1.51
CA ASN A 22 -25.61 -21.30 1.48
C ASN A 22 -25.86 -19.88 0.99
N PRO A 23 -25.20 -18.87 1.60
CA PRO A 23 -25.34 -17.47 1.17
C PRO A 23 -24.83 -17.23 -0.25
N VAL A 24 -23.90 -18.04 -0.73
CA VAL A 24 -23.23 -17.93 -2.04
C VAL A 24 -23.19 -19.29 -2.73
N SER A 25 -23.37 -19.27 -4.05
CA SER A 25 -23.16 -20.41 -4.95
C SER A 25 -22.26 -20.00 -6.12
N VAL A 26 -21.63 -21.00 -6.79
CA VAL A 26 -20.88 -20.77 -8.02
C VAL A 26 -21.66 -21.37 -9.19
N LYS A 27 -21.92 -20.56 -10.22
CA LYS A 27 -22.56 -21.00 -11.45
C LYS A 27 -21.81 -20.43 -12.64
N GLU A 28 -21.35 -21.30 -13.53
CA GLU A 28 -20.62 -20.92 -14.76
C GLU A 28 -19.41 -19.97 -14.48
N GLY A 29 -18.67 -20.25 -13.40
CA GLY A 29 -17.52 -19.44 -12.99
C GLY A 29 -17.85 -18.12 -12.30
N VAL A 30 -19.11 -17.91 -11.94
CA VAL A 30 -19.58 -16.68 -11.25
C VAL A 30 -20.07 -17.02 -9.85
N MET A 31 -19.55 -16.34 -8.84
CA MET A 31 -20.13 -16.33 -7.50
C MET A 31 -21.39 -15.49 -7.48
N LEU A 32 -22.48 -16.08 -7.02
CA LEU A 32 -23.79 -15.45 -6.93
C LEU A 32 -24.33 -15.53 -5.51
N TRP A 33 -24.93 -14.45 -5.05
CA TRP A 33 -25.79 -14.45 -3.86
C TRP A 33 -27.05 -15.27 -4.07
N GLN A 34 -27.79 -15.56 -3.00
CA GLN A 34 -29.06 -16.32 -3.08
C GLN A 34 -30.11 -15.64 -3.96
N ASP A 35 -30.09 -14.33 -4.07
CA ASP A 35 -30.99 -13.55 -4.93
C ASP A 35 -30.57 -13.54 -6.41
N GLY A 36 -29.46 -14.22 -6.74
CA GLY A 36 -28.91 -14.30 -8.09
C GLY A 36 -28.03 -13.11 -8.48
N SER A 37 -27.85 -12.12 -7.63
CA SER A 37 -26.92 -11.02 -7.88
C SER A 37 -25.47 -11.48 -7.75
N GLU A 38 -24.58 -10.82 -8.50
CA GLU A 38 -23.15 -11.13 -8.50
C GLU A 38 -22.49 -10.72 -7.18
N VAL A 39 -21.62 -11.59 -6.63
CA VAL A 39 -20.72 -11.24 -5.52
C VAL A 39 -19.60 -10.34 -6.08
N ALA A 40 -19.42 -9.16 -5.48
CA ALA A 40 -18.34 -8.24 -5.80
C ALA A 40 -17.87 -7.57 -4.50
N LEU A 41 -16.91 -8.19 -3.82
CA LEU A 41 -16.44 -7.80 -2.49
C LEU A 41 -14.96 -7.46 -2.50
N PHE A 42 -14.59 -6.42 -1.74
CA PHE A 42 -13.24 -5.88 -1.71
C PHE A 42 -12.84 -5.51 -0.28
N GLY A 43 -11.65 -5.94 0.15
CA GLY A 43 -11.24 -5.72 1.53
C GLY A 43 -9.79 -6.01 1.82
N VAL A 44 -9.53 -6.62 2.97
CA VAL A 44 -8.17 -6.79 3.50
C VAL A 44 -7.95 -8.17 4.10
N ASN A 45 -6.67 -8.54 4.20
CA ASN A 45 -6.16 -9.55 5.13
C ASN A 45 -5.80 -8.86 6.45
N TYR A 46 -6.02 -9.54 7.57
CA TYR A 46 -5.71 -9.07 8.92
C TYR A 46 -5.39 -10.26 9.82
N SER A 47 -4.26 -10.24 10.50
CA SER A 47 -3.64 -11.43 11.11
C SER A 47 -3.55 -11.41 12.63
N VAL A 48 -4.05 -10.39 13.33
CA VAL A 48 -3.87 -10.22 14.79
C VAL A 48 -4.12 -11.47 15.66
N PRO A 49 -5.07 -12.38 15.38
CA PRO A 49 -5.20 -13.58 16.16
C PRO A 49 -3.99 -14.52 16.09
N PHE A 50 -3.10 -14.33 15.10
CA PHE A 50 -2.04 -15.27 14.79
C PHE A 50 -0.67 -14.61 14.70
N ALA A 51 0.35 -15.42 14.87
CA ALA A 51 1.76 -15.17 14.57
C ALA A 51 2.21 -13.77 15.03
N TYR A 52 2.61 -13.00 14.05
CA TYR A 52 3.21 -11.68 14.21
C TYR A 52 2.26 -10.67 14.79
N GLY A 53 1.06 -10.59 14.24
CA GLY A 53 0.03 -9.70 14.71
C GLY A 53 -0.30 -9.96 16.18
N TYR A 54 -0.41 -11.23 16.58
CA TYR A 54 -0.63 -11.61 17.98
C TYR A 54 0.53 -11.14 18.88
N ARG A 55 1.77 -11.54 18.55
CA ARG A 55 2.94 -11.26 19.40
C ARG A 55 3.29 -9.77 19.50
N SER A 56 3.11 -9.04 18.42
CA SER A 56 3.39 -7.60 18.42
C SER A 56 2.41 -6.84 19.32
N VAL A 57 1.11 -7.17 19.26
CA VAL A 57 0.09 -6.58 20.13
C VAL A 57 0.33 -6.93 21.60
N GLU A 58 0.70 -8.20 21.89
CA GLU A 58 1.07 -8.66 23.23
C GLU A 58 2.24 -7.86 23.80
N ARG A 59 3.31 -7.65 23.02
CA ARG A 59 4.52 -6.95 23.43
C ARG A 59 4.30 -5.47 23.75
N VAL A 60 3.39 -4.82 23.04
CA VAL A 60 3.04 -3.43 23.37
C VAL A 60 2.02 -3.33 24.51
N GLY A 61 1.60 -4.48 25.06
CA GLY A 61 0.72 -4.56 26.24
C GLY A 61 -0.72 -4.13 25.95
N VAL A 62 -1.19 -4.24 24.70
CA VAL A 62 -2.57 -3.97 24.32
C VAL A 62 -3.39 -5.26 24.39
N ASP A 63 -4.59 -5.18 24.93
CA ASP A 63 -5.54 -6.30 24.93
C ASP A 63 -5.93 -6.65 23.48
N HIS A 64 -5.84 -7.93 23.09
CA HIS A 64 -6.09 -8.39 21.73
C HIS A 64 -7.53 -8.13 21.27
N ARG A 65 -8.52 -8.27 22.16
CA ARG A 65 -9.93 -7.98 21.80
C ARG A 65 -10.12 -6.49 21.55
N ALA A 66 -9.50 -5.64 22.37
CA ALA A 66 -9.53 -4.20 22.15
C ALA A 66 -8.84 -3.78 20.85
N ALA A 67 -7.74 -4.46 20.46
CA ALA A 67 -7.10 -4.26 19.17
C ALA A 67 -8.03 -4.68 18.01
N ILE A 68 -8.66 -5.86 18.10
CA ILE A 68 -9.63 -6.34 17.12
C ILE A 68 -10.83 -5.38 16.98
N ASP A 69 -11.37 -4.89 18.10
CA ASP A 69 -12.50 -3.92 18.08
C ASP A 69 -12.13 -2.66 17.29
N MET A 70 -10.96 -2.11 17.56
CA MET A 70 -10.45 -0.91 16.88
C MET A 70 -10.26 -1.16 15.38
N ASP A 71 -9.60 -2.24 15.03
CA ASP A 71 -9.23 -2.50 13.65
C ASP A 71 -10.45 -2.90 12.79
N VAL A 72 -11.37 -3.71 13.32
CA VAL A 72 -12.63 -4.04 12.62
C VAL A 72 -13.50 -2.80 12.42
N ASP A 73 -13.56 -1.89 13.39
CA ASP A 73 -14.28 -0.64 13.24
C ASP A 73 -13.66 0.24 12.13
N HIS A 74 -12.33 0.37 12.12
CA HIS A 74 -11.61 1.09 11.07
C HIS A 74 -11.78 0.48 9.68
N ILE A 75 -11.71 -0.85 9.55
CA ILE A 75 -11.95 -1.58 8.30
C ILE A 75 -13.37 -1.32 7.80
N ALA A 76 -14.37 -1.40 8.68
CA ALA A 76 -15.75 -1.08 8.36
C ALA A 76 -15.92 0.39 7.95
N ARG A 77 -15.24 1.32 8.63
CA ARG A 77 -15.28 2.75 8.33
C ARG A 77 -14.74 3.08 6.94
N LEU A 78 -13.75 2.33 6.50
CA LEU A 78 -13.24 2.39 5.13
C LEU A 78 -14.23 1.81 4.11
N GLY A 79 -15.31 1.16 4.54
CA GLY A 79 -16.30 0.53 3.67
C GLY A 79 -15.76 -0.72 2.98
N LEU A 80 -14.81 -1.41 3.62
CA LEU A 80 -14.30 -2.69 3.17
C LEU A 80 -15.25 -3.79 3.63
N ASP A 81 -15.67 -4.64 2.72
CA ASP A 81 -16.72 -5.65 2.93
C ASP A 81 -16.24 -7.09 2.77
N ALA A 82 -14.93 -7.27 2.58
CA ALA A 82 -14.27 -8.55 2.46
C ALA A 82 -13.14 -8.69 3.48
N TYR A 83 -13.07 -9.83 4.11
CA TYR A 83 -11.98 -10.24 4.98
C TYR A 83 -11.52 -11.64 4.59
N ARG A 84 -10.22 -11.79 4.39
CA ARG A 84 -9.58 -13.09 4.19
C ARG A 84 -8.47 -13.25 5.21
N VAL A 85 -8.27 -14.47 5.70
CA VAL A 85 -7.13 -14.83 6.53
C VAL A 85 -6.69 -16.23 6.19
N HIS A 86 -5.39 -16.46 6.17
CA HIS A 86 -4.82 -17.79 6.30
C HIS A 86 -4.56 -18.07 7.78
N LEU A 87 -5.15 -19.14 8.27
CA LEU A 87 -4.99 -19.54 9.66
C LEU A 87 -3.62 -20.18 9.85
N TRP A 88 -2.99 -19.85 10.98
CA TRP A 88 -1.77 -20.53 11.39
C TRP A 88 -2.11 -21.88 12.01
N ASP A 89 -2.17 -22.94 11.18
CA ASP A 89 -2.36 -24.31 11.64
C ASP A 89 -1.31 -24.74 12.66
N ARG A 90 -0.11 -24.16 12.63
CA ARG A 90 0.93 -24.32 13.64
C ARG A 90 0.52 -23.88 15.04
N LEU A 91 -0.38 -22.90 15.15
CA LEU A 91 -0.91 -22.39 16.42
C LEU A 91 -2.24 -23.05 16.79
N LEU A 92 -2.97 -23.60 15.80
CA LEU A 92 -4.34 -24.11 15.99
C LEU A 92 -4.44 -25.64 16.08
N ALA A 93 -3.37 -26.37 15.74
CA ALA A 93 -3.40 -27.83 15.73
C ALA A 93 -2.17 -28.43 16.41
N ASP A 94 -2.25 -29.73 16.69
CA ASP A 94 -1.08 -30.56 17.03
C ASP A 94 -0.50 -31.25 15.78
N LYS A 95 0.50 -32.10 16.00
CA LYS A 95 1.19 -32.82 14.92
C LYS A 95 0.27 -33.74 14.12
N GLU A 96 -0.71 -34.33 14.78
CA GLU A 96 -1.71 -35.25 14.21
C GLU A 96 -2.92 -34.50 13.61
N GLY A 97 -2.92 -33.15 13.63
CA GLY A 97 -3.99 -32.31 13.14
C GLY A 97 -5.22 -32.24 14.05
N ASN A 98 -5.08 -32.54 15.36
CA ASN A 98 -6.16 -32.29 16.28
C ASN A 98 -6.28 -30.81 16.59
N LEU A 99 -7.47 -30.23 16.40
CA LEU A 99 -7.76 -28.82 16.67
C LEU A 99 -7.60 -28.54 18.18
N GLN A 100 -6.90 -27.45 18.50
CA GLN A 100 -6.62 -27.05 19.89
C GLN A 100 -7.54 -25.88 20.28
N ASP A 101 -8.26 -26.01 21.38
CA ASP A 101 -8.98 -24.91 22.02
C ASP A 101 -7.99 -24.06 22.83
N ASN A 102 -7.50 -23.02 22.20
CA ASN A 102 -6.50 -22.12 22.77
C ASN A 102 -6.84 -20.65 22.50
N ILE A 103 -6.00 -19.74 23.00
CA ILE A 103 -6.23 -18.31 22.89
C ILE A 103 -6.35 -17.83 21.43
N HIS A 104 -5.63 -18.45 20.50
CA HIS A 104 -5.67 -18.07 19.08
C HIS A 104 -7.02 -18.42 18.45
N LEU A 105 -7.57 -19.61 18.73
CA LEU A 105 -8.90 -20.00 18.27
C LEU A 105 -9.98 -19.11 18.89
N GLN A 106 -9.89 -18.85 20.19
CA GLN A 106 -10.84 -17.99 20.91
C GLN A 106 -10.83 -16.54 20.42
N LEU A 107 -9.66 -16.00 20.09
CA LEU A 107 -9.54 -14.66 19.45
C LEU A 107 -10.05 -14.66 18.02
N PHE A 108 -9.86 -15.76 17.29
CA PHE A 108 -10.41 -15.86 15.94
C PHE A 108 -11.95 -15.96 15.98
N ASP A 109 -12.53 -16.71 16.89
CA ASP A 109 -13.97 -16.72 17.15
C ASP A 109 -14.51 -15.33 17.48
N TYR A 110 -13.78 -14.56 18.28
CA TYR A 110 -14.13 -13.19 18.60
C TYR A 110 -14.08 -12.29 17.37
N LEU A 111 -13.01 -12.37 16.58
CA LEU A 111 -12.87 -11.62 15.34
C LEU A 111 -14.02 -11.90 14.35
N LEU A 112 -14.39 -13.18 14.18
CA LEU A 112 -15.52 -13.57 13.33
C LEU A 112 -16.85 -12.94 13.79
N LEU A 113 -17.07 -12.87 15.11
CA LEU A 113 -18.23 -12.17 15.66
C LEU A 113 -18.20 -10.68 15.27
N ARG A 114 -17.07 -9.99 15.48
CA ARG A 114 -16.97 -8.55 15.21
C ARG A 114 -17.12 -8.23 13.71
N LEU A 115 -16.51 -9.03 12.84
CA LEU A 115 -16.69 -8.91 11.38
C LEU A 115 -18.16 -9.09 10.98
N LYS A 116 -18.86 -10.07 11.59
CA LYS A 116 -20.28 -10.29 11.34
C LYS A 116 -21.15 -9.11 11.77
N GLU A 117 -20.89 -8.53 12.94
CA GLU A 117 -21.61 -7.36 13.45
C GLU A 117 -21.45 -6.15 12.52
N LYS A 118 -20.30 -6.00 11.87
CA LYS A 118 -20.02 -4.94 10.88
C LYS A 118 -20.43 -5.33 9.44
N GLY A 119 -20.95 -6.53 9.21
CA GLY A 119 -21.40 -6.99 7.89
C GLY A 119 -20.26 -7.36 6.91
N ILE A 120 -19.04 -7.48 7.40
CA ILE A 120 -17.85 -7.83 6.60
C ILE A 120 -17.83 -9.33 6.34
N LYS A 121 -17.86 -9.75 5.07
CA LYS A 121 -17.88 -11.15 4.67
C LYS A 121 -16.50 -11.79 4.76
N VAL A 122 -16.47 -13.08 5.02
CA VAL A 122 -15.24 -13.81 5.34
C VAL A 122 -15.01 -14.95 4.35
N ILE A 123 -13.76 -15.07 3.88
CA ILE A 123 -13.20 -16.29 3.31
C ILE A 123 -12.08 -16.76 4.24
N ILE A 124 -12.14 -18.00 4.69
CA ILE A 124 -11.12 -18.60 5.55
C ILE A 124 -10.21 -19.48 4.70
N THR A 125 -8.90 -19.34 4.88
CA THR A 125 -7.87 -20.24 4.38
C THR A 125 -7.33 -21.07 5.55
N PRO A 126 -7.77 -22.32 5.76
CA PRO A 126 -7.51 -23.08 6.97
C PRO A 126 -6.04 -23.40 7.25
N ILE A 127 -5.23 -23.59 6.20
CA ILE A 127 -3.84 -24.00 6.29
C ILE A 127 -2.94 -22.90 5.80
N GLY A 128 -2.20 -22.27 6.73
CA GLY A 128 -1.27 -21.21 6.43
C GLY A 128 0.09 -21.71 5.95
N TRP A 129 0.56 -22.78 6.54
CA TRP A 129 1.90 -23.37 6.47
C TRP A 129 3.03 -22.43 6.93
N TRP A 130 2.94 -21.15 6.66
CA TRP A 130 4.00 -20.19 7.00
C TRP A 130 4.32 -20.26 8.49
N GLY A 131 5.60 -20.45 8.80
CA GLY A 131 6.17 -20.17 10.09
C GLY A 131 6.48 -18.68 10.13
N SER A 132 6.33 -18.05 11.26
CA SER A 132 6.56 -16.64 11.34
C SER A 132 8.05 -16.33 11.23
N GLY A 133 8.89 -16.66 12.08
CA GLY A 133 10.33 -16.37 12.00
C GLY A 133 10.72 -14.93 11.59
N TYR A 134 9.78 -14.04 11.42
CA TYR A 134 10.00 -12.65 11.04
C TYR A 134 9.25 -11.69 11.98
N PRO A 135 9.90 -10.62 12.50
CA PRO A 135 11.33 -10.27 12.52
C PRO A 135 12.15 -11.14 13.47
N GLU A 136 11.58 -12.07 14.17
CA GLU A 136 12.21 -12.94 15.15
C GLU A 136 11.74 -14.39 15.01
N PRO A 137 12.52 -15.35 15.50
CA PRO A 137 12.11 -16.75 15.50
C PRO A 137 10.79 -16.96 16.21
N ASP A 138 9.97 -17.87 15.69
CA ASP A 138 8.77 -18.31 16.35
C ASP A 138 9.07 -19.01 17.68
N PRO A 139 8.19 -18.85 18.68
CA PRO A 139 8.17 -19.78 19.79
C PRO A 139 7.91 -21.21 19.28
N VAL A 140 8.18 -22.19 20.13
CA VAL A 140 7.92 -23.59 19.77
C VAL A 140 6.46 -23.76 19.39
N GLU A 141 6.23 -24.23 18.16
CA GLU A 141 4.91 -24.49 17.59
C GLU A 141 4.73 -26.01 17.43
N TYR A 142 3.49 -26.50 17.61
CA TYR A 142 3.21 -27.93 17.66
C TYR A 142 2.33 -28.41 16.49
N GLY A 143 1.85 -27.50 15.64
CA GLY A 143 0.98 -27.85 14.52
C GLY A 143 1.71 -28.63 13.43
N PHE A 144 0.96 -29.45 12.71
CA PHE A 144 1.49 -30.42 11.75
C PHE A 144 2.42 -29.78 10.69
N SER A 145 2.14 -28.57 10.20
CA SER A 145 2.99 -27.92 9.18
C SER A 145 4.37 -27.52 9.69
N THR A 146 4.62 -27.54 11.00
CA THR A 146 5.96 -27.36 11.58
C THR A 146 6.91 -28.50 11.21
N PHE A 147 6.37 -29.69 10.99
CA PHE A 147 7.15 -30.93 10.80
C PHE A 147 7.41 -31.27 9.32
N TYR A 148 6.78 -30.54 8.39
CA TYR A 148 6.84 -30.83 6.97
C TYR A 148 7.20 -29.58 6.17
N SER A 149 8.07 -29.71 5.16
CA SER A 149 8.28 -28.65 4.19
C SER A 149 7.00 -28.37 3.38
N LYS A 150 6.92 -27.21 2.76
CA LYS A 150 5.74 -26.81 1.95
C LYS A 150 5.40 -27.82 0.85
N SER A 151 6.43 -28.42 0.22
CA SER A 151 6.23 -29.48 -0.77
C SER A 151 5.89 -30.83 -0.15
N GLN A 152 6.38 -31.16 1.06
CA GLN A 152 6.03 -32.40 1.74
C GLN A 152 4.56 -32.42 2.18
N MET A 153 3.92 -31.26 2.34
CA MET A 153 2.51 -31.18 2.73
C MET A 153 1.57 -31.93 1.76
N ASN A 154 1.91 -32.00 0.48
CA ASN A 154 1.11 -32.71 -0.53
C ASN A 154 1.71 -34.05 -0.97
N GLN A 155 2.77 -34.52 -0.29
CA GLN A 155 3.46 -35.76 -0.64
C GLN A 155 3.51 -36.76 0.52
N SER A 156 3.65 -36.30 1.75
CA SER A 156 3.73 -37.18 2.92
C SER A 156 2.34 -37.69 3.35
N PRO A 157 2.14 -39.01 3.45
CA PRO A 157 0.86 -39.58 3.91
C PRO A 157 0.44 -39.06 5.29
N ASP A 158 1.40 -38.90 6.22
CA ASP A 158 1.13 -38.43 7.58
C ASP A 158 0.73 -36.93 7.56
N ALA A 159 1.38 -36.11 6.73
CA ALA A 159 1.00 -34.70 6.55
C ALA A 159 -0.41 -34.57 5.97
N ILE A 160 -0.75 -35.39 4.98
CA ILE A 160 -2.09 -35.43 4.36
C ILE A 160 -3.14 -35.89 5.39
N ALA A 161 -2.82 -36.92 6.18
CA ALA A 161 -3.72 -37.40 7.23
C ALA A 161 -3.99 -36.31 8.28
N ALA A 162 -2.95 -35.61 8.75
CA ALA A 162 -3.08 -34.51 9.70
C ALA A 162 -3.93 -33.37 9.14
N GLN A 163 -3.73 -32.96 7.87
CA GLN A 163 -4.56 -31.96 7.21
C GLN A 163 -6.04 -32.37 7.17
N LYS A 164 -6.33 -33.60 6.78
CA LYS A 164 -7.71 -34.12 6.71
C LYS A 164 -8.38 -34.12 8.09
N ASN A 165 -7.65 -34.54 9.13
CA ASN A 165 -8.14 -34.52 10.50
C ASN A 165 -8.45 -33.08 10.97
N TYR A 166 -7.50 -32.14 10.76
CA TYR A 166 -7.66 -30.73 11.10
C TYR A 166 -8.84 -30.07 10.39
N LEU A 167 -8.91 -30.21 9.06
CA LEU A 167 -9.99 -29.62 8.26
C LEU A 167 -11.36 -30.11 8.73
N THR A 168 -11.48 -31.44 9.01
CA THR A 168 -12.74 -32.03 9.50
C THR A 168 -13.18 -31.41 10.83
N GLN A 169 -12.26 -31.19 11.76
CA GLN A 169 -12.57 -30.62 13.07
C GLN A 169 -12.83 -29.11 12.96
N LEU A 170 -12.02 -28.38 12.22
CA LEU A 170 -12.13 -26.92 12.09
C LEU A 170 -13.49 -26.50 11.48
N PHE A 171 -13.95 -27.16 10.41
CA PHE A 171 -15.23 -26.78 9.79
C PHE A 171 -16.43 -27.08 10.69
N LYS A 172 -16.32 -28.12 11.54
CA LYS A 172 -17.33 -28.48 12.53
C LYS A 172 -17.22 -27.68 13.83
N HIS A 173 -16.11 -26.97 14.06
CA HIS A 173 -15.96 -26.12 15.24
C HIS A 173 -17.10 -25.14 15.36
N VAL A 174 -17.74 -25.13 16.52
CA VAL A 174 -18.85 -24.23 16.84
C VAL A 174 -18.28 -23.03 17.58
N ASN A 175 -18.33 -21.88 16.94
CA ASN A 175 -17.95 -20.62 17.57
C ASN A 175 -18.88 -20.36 18.77
N PRO A 176 -18.40 -20.36 20.02
CA PRO A 176 -19.23 -20.26 21.21
C PRO A 176 -19.94 -18.91 21.33
N LEU A 177 -19.44 -17.87 20.64
CA LEU A 177 -20.00 -16.52 20.66
C LEU A 177 -21.19 -16.36 19.69
N THR A 178 -21.20 -17.11 18.59
CA THR A 178 -22.27 -17.04 17.56
C THR A 178 -23.23 -18.25 17.64
N GLY A 179 -22.83 -19.34 18.30
CA GLY A 179 -23.53 -20.62 18.33
C GLY A 179 -23.62 -21.32 16.98
N LYS A 180 -22.80 -20.91 16.00
CA LYS A 180 -22.77 -21.48 14.63
C LYS A 180 -21.44 -22.18 14.38
N SER A 181 -21.46 -23.34 13.71
CA SER A 181 -20.20 -23.89 13.20
C SER A 181 -19.70 -23.10 11.99
N TYR A 182 -18.39 -23.11 11.73
CA TYR A 182 -17.80 -22.37 10.62
C TYR A 182 -18.44 -22.74 9.27
N GLN A 183 -18.73 -24.02 9.06
CA GLN A 183 -19.43 -24.45 7.84
C GLN A 183 -20.87 -23.92 7.74
N HIS A 184 -21.53 -23.52 8.85
CA HIS A 184 -22.92 -23.06 8.87
C HIS A 184 -23.06 -21.56 9.19
N ASP A 185 -21.96 -20.83 9.41
CA ASP A 185 -22.03 -19.37 9.60
C ASP A 185 -22.20 -18.65 8.27
N ASP A 186 -23.33 -17.98 8.08
CA ASP A 186 -23.69 -17.26 6.84
C ASP A 186 -22.74 -16.08 6.53
N ASN A 187 -21.94 -15.63 7.50
CA ASN A 187 -20.94 -14.60 7.28
C ASN A 187 -19.67 -15.12 6.60
N ILE A 188 -19.37 -16.42 6.80
CA ILE A 188 -18.32 -17.14 6.07
C ILE A 188 -18.90 -17.63 4.76
N ILE A 189 -18.49 -17.05 3.64
CA ILE A 189 -19.11 -17.29 2.32
C ILE A 189 -18.42 -18.37 1.50
N ALA A 190 -17.14 -18.63 1.73
CA ALA A 190 -16.35 -19.66 1.07
C ALA A 190 -15.14 -20.06 1.94
N PHE A 191 -14.44 -21.10 1.51
CA PHE A 191 -13.15 -21.51 2.05
C PHE A 191 -12.12 -21.63 0.93
N GLU A 192 -10.88 -21.21 1.20
CA GLU A 192 -9.71 -21.46 0.37
C GLU A 192 -8.85 -22.51 1.07
N ILE A 193 -8.64 -23.68 0.48
CA ILE A 193 -8.17 -24.87 1.23
C ILE A 193 -6.79 -24.67 1.85
N PHE A 194 -5.84 -24.08 1.09
CA PHE A 194 -4.43 -23.97 1.49
C PHE A 194 -3.84 -22.64 1.00
N ASN A 195 -3.04 -21.96 1.82
CA ASN A 195 -2.32 -20.74 1.42
C ASN A 195 -1.02 -21.10 0.69
N GLU A 196 -0.90 -20.68 -0.56
CA GLU A 196 0.32 -20.79 -1.38
C GLU A 196 0.98 -22.19 -1.34
N PRO A 197 0.25 -23.27 -1.63
CA PRO A 197 0.83 -24.62 -1.64
C PRO A 197 1.92 -24.73 -2.69
N LYS A 198 2.97 -25.53 -2.42
CA LYS A 198 4.03 -25.82 -3.39
C LYS A 198 3.90 -27.25 -3.90
N HIS A 199 3.58 -27.39 -5.19
CA HIS A 199 3.45 -28.67 -5.86
C HIS A 199 4.70 -29.01 -6.65
N GLU A 200 5.52 -29.94 -6.15
CA GLU A 200 6.72 -30.46 -6.84
C GLU A 200 6.52 -31.88 -7.38
N ILE A 201 5.26 -32.22 -7.65
CA ILE A 201 4.83 -33.54 -8.16
C ILE A 201 4.08 -33.35 -9.48
N ALA A 202 3.85 -34.46 -10.20
CA ALA A 202 3.14 -34.38 -11.47
C ALA A 202 1.73 -33.77 -11.32
N PRO A 203 1.26 -32.96 -12.29
CA PRO A 203 -0.05 -32.29 -12.21
C PRO A 203 -1.22 -33.23 -11.89
N ALA A 204 -1.20 -34.46 -12.40
CA ALA A 204 -2.23 -35.44 -12.09
C ALA A 204 -2.22 -35.91 -10.62
N GLN A 205 -1.04 -36.01 -10.02
CA GLN A 205 -0.90 -36.34 -8.57
C GLN A 205 -1.34 -35.15 -7.71
N SER A 206 -1.00 -33.93 -8.10
CA SER A 206 -1.50 -32.72 -7.45
C SER A 206 -3.03 -32.65 -7.47
N ALA A 207 -3.65 -32.91 -8.63
CA ALA A 207 -5.11 -32.96 -8.75
C ALA A 207 -5.73 -34.04 -7.87
N ALA A 208 -5.12 -35.22 -7.78
CA ALA A 208 -5.60 -36.29 -6.91
C ALA A 208 -5.53 -35.91 -5.42
N TYR A 209 -4.45 -35.28 -4.97
CA TYR A 209 -4.32 -34.76 -3.61
C TYR A 209 -5.39 -33.70 -3.33
N ILE A 210 -5.59 -32.74 -4.23
CA ILE A 210 -6.58 -31.68 -4.08
C ILE A 210 -8.00 -32.28 -4.00
N GLU A 211 -8.32 -33.24 -4.87
CA GLU A 211 -9.62 -33.93 -4.85
C GLU A 211 -9.84 -34.72 -3.57
N ASP A 212 -8.79 -35.34 -2.99
CA ASP A 212 -8.87 -36.03 -1.69
C ASP A 212 -9.21 -35.05 -0.55
N LEU A 213 -8.59 -33.86 -0.52
CA LEU A 213 -8.96 -32.81 0.42
C LEU A 213 -10.40 -32.32 0.22
N ILE A 214 -10.82 -32.05 -1.03
CA ILE A 214 -12.20 -31.65 -1.35
C ILE A 214 -13.19 -32.70 -0.85
N SER A 215 -12.94 -33.98 -1.15
CA SER A 215 -13.78 -35.07 -0.73
C SER A 215 -13.90 -35.16 0.79
N THR A 216 -12.78 -34.94 1.52
CA THR A 216 -12.76 -34.90 3.00
C THR A 216 -13.61 -33.75 3.52
N ILE A 217 -13.46 -32.56 2.96
CA ILE A 217 -14.21 -31.36 3.36
C ILE A 217 -15.70 -31.56 3.07
N ARG A 218 -16.06 -32.11 1.93
CA ARG A 218 -17.47 -32.40 1.56
C ARG A 218 -18.06 -33.45 2.47
N ALA A 219 -17.29 -34.51 2.83
CA ALA A 219 -17.72 -35.55 3.78
C ALA A 219 -17.92 -34.99 5.21
N ALA A 220 -17.21 -33.93 5.60
CA ALA A 220 -17.44 -33.21 6.85
C ALA A 220 -18.77 -32.41 6.87
N GLY A 221 -19.42 -32.25 5.71
CA GLY A 221 -20.71 -31.57 5.56
C GLY A 221 -20.62 -30.13 5.00
N VAL A 222 -19.45 -29.69 4.56
CA VAL A 222 -19.27 -28.35 3.95
C VAL A 222 -19.91 -28.32 2.57
N THR A 223 -20.85 -27.39 2.37
CA THR A 223 -21.54 -27.17 1.09
C THR A 223 -21.17 -25.81 0.46
N LYS A 224 -20.44 -24.95 1.18
CA LYS A 224 -19.97 -23.66 0.67
C LYS A 224 -18.94 -23.83 -0.44
N PRO A 225 -18.77 -22.80 -1.33
CA PRO A 225 -17.73 -22.82 -2.35
C PRO A 225 -16.34 -23.06 -1.76
N LEU A 226 -15.56 -23.88 -2.46
CA LEU A 226 -14.17 -24.18 -2.14
C LEU A 226 -13.26 -23.58 -3.21
N PHE A 227 -12.23 -22.86 -2.77
CA PHE A 227 -11.19 -22.29 -3.61
C PHE A 227 -9.87 -23.02 -3.38
N TYR A 228 -9.03 -23.03 -4.41
CA TYR A 228 -7.65 -23.48 -4.30
C TYR A 228 -6.68 -22.45 -4.84
N ASN A 229 -5.63 -22.21 -4.05
CA ASN A 229 -4.61 -21.21 -4.31
C ASN A 229 -3.55 -21.77 -5.27
N THR A 230 -3.12 -20.94 -6.25
CA THR A 230 -2.19 -21.37 -7.30
C THR A 230 -0.92 -20.53 -7.35
N SER A 231 -0.59 -19.82 -6.28
CA SER A 231 0.50 -18.84 -6.23
C SER A 231 1.81 -19.29 -6.87
N GLU A 232 2.35 -20.40 -6.37
CA GLU A 232 3.68 -20.88 -6.77
C GLU A 232 3.69 -21.51 -8.18
N GLN A 233 2.52 -21.87 -8.69
CA GLN A 233 2.31 -22.52 -10.00
C GLN A 233 1.41 -21.73 -10.94
N GLY A 234 1.34 -20.42 -10.76
CA GLY A 234 0.42 -19.59 -11.55
C GLY A 234 0.70 -19.57 -13.05
N ASP A 235 1.92 -19.80 -13.48
CA ASP A 235 2.34 -19.93 -14.88
C ASP A 235 2.39 -21.39 -15.40
N ASP A 236 2.19 -22.37 -14.51
CA ASP A 236 2.14 -23.80 -14.89
C ASP A 236 0.77 -24.13 -15.49
N GLN A 237 0.66 -24.03 -16.80
CA GLN A 237 -0.55 -24.36 -17.55
C GLN A 237 -1.01 -25.83 -17.36
N PRO A 238 -0.13 -26.85 -17.35
CA PRO A 238 -0.48 -28.23 -17.02
C PRO A 238 -1.08 -28.37 -15.60
N PHE A 239 -0.51 -27.72 -14.60
CA PHE A 239 -1.04 -27.73 -13.24
C PHE A 239 -2.41 -27.04 -13.17
N ALA A 240 -2.56 -25.84 -13.70
CA ALA A 240 -3.82 -25.11 -13.71
C ALA A 240 -4.94 -25.90 -14.40
N LYS A 241 -4.63 -26.57 -15.52
CA LYS A 241 -5.57 -27.44 -16.23
C LYS A 241 -5.98 -28.65 -15.37
N ALA A 242 -5.02 -29.28 -14.68
CA ALA A 242 -5.28 -30.41 -13.80
C ALA A 242 -6.13 -30.01 -12.59
N LEU A 243 -5.79 -28.90 -11.95
CA LEU A 243 -6.57 -28.30 -10.85
C LEU A 243 -8.01 -28.02 -11.28
N CYS A 244 -8.20 -27.34 -12.40
CA CYS A 244 -9.55 -26.96 -12.87
C CYS A 244 -10.39 -28.16 -13.31
N ASN A 245 -9.79 -29.34 -13.52
CA ASN A 245 -10.52 -30.58 -13.75
C ASN A 245 -11.02 -31.26 -12.45
N THR A 246 -10.57 -30.82 -11.28
CA THR A 246 -11.10 -31.31 -10.01
C THR A 246 -12.49 -30.73 -9.73
N SER A 247 -13.13 -31.22 -8.66
CA SER A 247 -14.44 -30.74 -8.22
C SER A 247 -14.38 -29.39 -7.47
N ILE A 248 -13.24 -28.67 -7.49
CA ILE A 248 -13.08 -27.33 -6.90
C ILE A 248 -14.06 -26.32 -7.51
N ASP A 249 -14.62 -25.42 -6.73
CA ASP A 249 -15.57 -24.39 -7.21
C ASP A 249 -14.87 -23.13 -7.73
N GLY A 250 -13.67 -22.83 -7.22
CA GLY A 250 -12.96 -21.62 -7.61
C GLY A 250 -11.45 -21.75 -7.47
N VAL A 251 -10.75 -20.78 -8.05
CA VAL A 251 -9.29 -20.66 -8.04
C VAL A 251 -8.88 -19.27 -7.60
N SER A 252 -7.74 -19.18 -6.92
CA SER A 252 -7.24 -17.90 -6.41
C SER A 252 -5.80 -17.65 -6.81
N TYR A 253 -5.46 -16.35 -6.88
CA TYR A 253 -4.15 -15.88 -7.27
C TYR A 253 -3.82 -14.54 -6.59
N GLN A 254 -2.54 -14.17 -6.48
CA GLN A 254 -2.11 -12.90 -5.86
C GLN A 254 -1.61 -11.89 -6.89
N TRP A 255 -1.27 -10.67 -6.38
CA TRP A 255 -0.57 -9.69 -7.17
C TRP A 255 0.23 -8.68 -6.34
N TYR A 256 1.54 -8.70 -6.52
CA TYR A 256 2.47 -7.71 -6.00
C TYR A 256 3.23 -7.05 -7.18
N PRO A 257 2.61 -6.08 -7.86
CA PRO A 257 3.12 -5.52 -9.12
C PRO A 257 4.40 -4.70 -8.95
N THR A 258 4.75 -4.35 -7.74
CA THR A 258 5.96 -3.58 -7.40
C THR A 258 7.07 -4.45 -6.81
N GLY A 259 6.88 -5.76 -6.77
CA GLY A 259 7.75 -6.72 -6.11
C GLY A 259 7.47 -6.87 -4.63
N LEU A 260 8.37 -7.51 -3.90
CA LEU A 260 8.32 -7.70 -2.45
C LEU A 260 9.64 -7.29 -1.81
N VAL A 261 9.54 -6.66 -0.62
CA VAL A 261 10.65 -6.40 0.31
C VAL A 261 11.83 -5.66 -0.34
N LYS A 262 11.57 -4.49 -0.89
CA LYS A 262 12.65 -3.60 -1.37
C LYS A 262 13.45 -3.00 -0.22
N GLY A 263 12.84 -2.80 0.94
CA GLY A 263 13.47 -2.22 2.12
C GLY A 263 13.59 -0.70 2.12
N SER A 264 12.83 -0.03 1.27
CA SER A 264 12.73 1.44 1.21
C SER A 264 11.57 1.88 0.33
N THR A 265 11.05 3.09 0.56
CA THR A 265 9.99 3.67 -0.27
C THR A 265 10.39 3.76 -1.75
N ILE A 266 9.52 3.29 -2.63
CA ILE A 266 9.64 3.47 -4.07
C ILE A 266 9.14 4.88 -4.43
N LEU A 267 10.06 5.74 -4.87
CA LEU A 267 9.80 7.14 -5.22
C LEU A 267 9.55 7.34 -6.73
N ALA A 268 8.72 6.50 -7.33
CA ALA A 268 8.39 6.58 -8.76
C ALA A 268 6.92 6.33 -9.03
N ASN A 269 6.43 6.81 -10.17
CA ASN A 269 5.08 6.51 -10.63
C ASN A 269 4.97 5.05 -11.07
N MET A 270 4.30 4.24 -10.27
CA MET A 270 4.12 2.81 -10.51
C MET A 270 2.76 2.48 -11.18
N LEU A 271 1.97 3.47 -11.59
CA LEU A 271 0.71 3.25 -12.32
C LEU A 271 0.86 2.37 -13.58
N PRO A 272 1.96 2.48 -14.38
CA PRO A 272 2.17 1.56 -15.49
C PRO A 272 2.21 0.08 -15.07
N ALA A 273 2.72 -0.23 -13.87
CA ALA A 273 2.79 -1.60 -13.35
C ALA A 273 1.42 -2.19 -12.98
N VAL A 274 0.39 -1.36 -12.84
CA VAL A 274 -0.98 -1.79 -12.46
C VAL A 274 -2.03 -1.51 -13.54
N ALA A 275 -1.57 -1.17 -14.75
CA ALA A 275 -2.45 -0.90 -15.87
C ALA A 275 -3.35 -2.11 -16.22
N HIS A 276 -2.81 -3.32 -16.15
CA HIS A 276 -3.53 -4.56 -16.44
C HIS A 276 -3.10 -5.70 -15.52
N TYR A 277 -4.06 -6.42 -14.97
CA TYR A 277 -3.82 -7.66 -14.25
C TYR A 277 -3.80 -8.85 -15.22
N THR A 278 -2.71 -9.59 -15.27
CA THR A 278 -2.61 -10.81 -16.07
C THR A 278 -3.31 -11.95 -15.34
N ASN A 279 -4.48 -12.34 -15.85
CA ASN A 279 -5.22 -13.48 -15.31
C ASN A 279 -4.51 -14.80 -15.67
N PRO A 280 -3.95 -15.55 -14.71
CA PRO A 280 -3.21 -16.79 -14.98
C PRO A 280 -4.09 -17.91 -15.51
N PHE A 281 -5.42 -17.81 -15.37
CA PHE A 281 -6.39 -18.80 -15.83
C PHE A 281 -6.97 -18.46 -17.21
N ALA A 282 -6.52 -17.36 -17.82
CA ALA A 282 -7.01 -16.95 -19.13
C ALA A 282 -6.62 -17.96 -20.21
N GLY A 283 -7.56 -18.34 -21.07
CA GLY A 283 -7.31 -19.31 -22.15
C GLY A 283 -7.33 -20.78 -21.74
N ILE A 284 -7.47 -21.09 -20.43
CA ILE A 284 -7.65 -22.47 -19.95
C ILE A 284 -9.13 -22.78 -19.88
N SER A 285 -9.64 -23.58 -20.85
CA SER A 285 -11.07 -23.87 -20.98
C SER A 285 -11.66 -24.55 -19.73
N GLN A 286 -10.88 -25.41 -19.06
CA GLN A 286 -11.28 -26.07 -17.82
C GLN A 286 -11.53 -25.09 -16.66
N CYS A 287 -10.83 -23.95 -16.68
CA CYS A 287 -10.99 -22.93 -15.66
C CYS A 287 -12.12 -21.92 -15.93
N ALA A 288 -12.77 -22.00 -17.09
CA ALA A 288 -13.84 -21.08 -17.47
C ALA A 288 -15.04 -21.13 -16.52
N THR A 289 -15.36 -22.31 -15.96
CA THR A 289 -16.46 -22.54 -15.04
C THR A 289 -16.09 -22.36 -13.56
N LYS A 290 -14.84 -21.99 -13.26
CA LYS A 290 -14.35 -21.78 -11.90
C LYS A 290 -14.43 -20.31 -11.52
N ALA A 291 -14.96 -20.00 -10.33
CA ALA A 291 -14.93 -18.64 -9.78
C ALA A 291 -13.49 -18.18 -9.53
N LYS A 292 -13.26 -16.87 -9.53
CA LYS A 292 -11.91 -16.29 -9.45
C LYS A 292 -11.80 -15.27 -8.34
N MET A 293 -10.74 -15.39 -7.53
CA MET A 293 -10.45 -14.57 -6.38
C MET A 293 -8.99 -14.11 -6.40
N VAL A 294 -8.76 -12.83 -6.05
CA VAL A 294 -7.43 -12.32 -5.67
C VAL A 294 -7.34 -12.41 -4.15
N TYR A 295 -6.61 -13.41 -3.66
CA TYR A 295 -6.55 -13.67 -2.22
C TYR A 295 -5.63 -12.69 -1.47
N GLU A 296 -4.59 -12.19 -2.15
CA GLU A 296 -3.65 -11.21 -1.65
C GLU A 296 -3.19 -10.27 -2.76
N PHE A 297 -3.09 -8.99 -2.45
CA PHE A 297 -2.45 -8.02 -3.32
C PHE A 297 -1.96 -6.82 -2.52
N ASP A 298 -0.91 -6.17 -2.99
CA ASP A 298 -0.49 -4.84 -2.53
C ASP A 298 0.40 -4.15 -3.56
N ALA A 299 0.46 -2.83 -3.49
CA ALA A 299 1.54 -2.03 -4.07
C ALA A 299 2.67 -1.92 -3.02
N ALA A 300 3.38 -3.03 -2.82
CA ALA A 300 4.40 -3.16 -1.80
C ALA A 300 5.50 -2.08 -1.93
N ASP A 301 6.00 -1.58 -0.79
CA ASP A 301 6.99 -0.50 -0.69
C ASP A 301 6.58 0.84 -1.34
N VAL A 302 5.29 1.03 -1.68
CA VAL A 302 4.78 2.27 -2.29
C VAL A 302 3.95 3.07 -1.28
N ALA A 303 4.37 4.29 -1.01
CA ALA A 303 3.64 5.22 -0.15
C ALA A 303 2.50 5.96 -0.90
N SER A 304 2.56 6.03 -2.22
CA SER A 304 1.58 6.75 -3.03
C SER A 304 0.18 6.15 -2.94
N SER A 305 -0.82 7.01 -2.84
CA SER A 305 -2.24 6.67 -2.71
C SER A 305 -2.95 6.38 -4.04
N VAL A 306 -2.25 6.38 -5.20
CA VAL A 306 -2.91 6.24 -6.51
C VAL A 306 -3.08 4.79 -6.97
N MET A 307 -2.41 3.82 -6.31
CA MET A 307 -2.29 2.47 -6.83
C MET A 307 -3.57 1.63 -6.70
N PHE A 308 -4.21 1.65 -5.54
CA PHE A 308 -5.31 0.74 -5.22
C PHE A 308 -6.53 0.86 -6.13
N PRO A 309 -7.02 2.06 -6.51
CA PRO A 309 -8.15 2.15 -7.44
C PRO A 309 -7.84 1.60 -8.83
N ALA A 310 -6.60 1.78 -9.31
CA ALA A 310 -6.14 1.21 -10.58
C ALA A 310 -6.08 -0.33 -10.51
N MET A 311 -5.60 -0.90 -9.39
CA MET A 311 -5.57 -2.33 -9.16
C MET A 311 -6.99 -2.92 -9.10
N ALA A 312 -7.91 -2.30 -8.36
CA ALA A 312 -9.30 -2.73 -8.25
C ALA A 312 -9.98 -2.78 -9.63
N ARG A 313 -9.74 -1.76 -10.46
CA ARG A 313 -10.20 -1.72 -11.86
C ARG A 313 -9.65 -2.90 -12.65
N SER A 314 -8.33 -3.15 -12.59
CA SER A 314 -7.68 -4.24 -13.34
C SER A 314 -8.20 -5.62 -12.94
N PHE A 315 -8.47 -5.85 -11.65
CA PHE A 315 -9.08 -7.10 -11.19
C PHE A 315 -10.46 -7.32 -11.79
N ARG A 316 -11.30 -6.26 -11.80
CA ARG A 316 -12.65 -6.37 -12.38
C ARG A 316 -12.61 -6.61 -13.88
N GLU A 317 -11.71 -5.94 -14.61
CA GLU A 317 -11.48 -6.20 -16.05
C GLU A 317 -11.03 -7.63 -16.32
N ALA A 318 -10.20 -8.20 -15.45
CA ALA A 318 -9.74 -9.58 -15.55
C ALA A 318 -10.79 -10.62 -15.11
N GLY A 319 -11.97 -10.19 -14.64
CA GLY A 319 -13.11 -11.04 -14.30
C GLY A 319 -13.17 -11.55 -12.86
N PHE A 320 -12.41 -10.96 -11.93
CA PHE A 320 -12.37 -11.35 -10.52
C PHE A 320 -13.52 -10.74 -9.72
N GLN A 321 -13.98 -11.47 -8.69
CA GLN A 321 -15.16 -11.12 -7.89
C GLN A 321 -14.85 -10.88 -6.41
N TRP A 322 -13.63 -11.15 -5.99
CA TRP A 322 -13.11 -10.95 -4.64
C TRP A 322 -11.67 -10.47 -4.74
N ALA A 323 -11.31 -9.50 -3.93
CA ALA A 323 -9.92 -9.09 -3.77
C ALA A 323 -9.67 -8.57 -2.35
N THR A 324 -8.59 -9.04 -1.71
CA THR A 324 -8.20 -8.63 -0.36
C THR A 324 -6.75 -8.17 -0.33
N GLN A 325 -6.50 -6.93 0.11
CA GLN A 325 -5.17 -6.36 0.27
C GLN A 325 -4.44 -7.07 1.42
N PHE A 326 -3.15 -7.30 1.26
CA PHE A 326 -2.29 -7.90 2.28
C PHE A 326 -1.21 -6.89 2.71
N ALA A 327 -1.17 -6.46 3.98
CA ALA A 327 -2.16 -6.71 5.01
C ALA A 327 -2.52 -5.38 5.71
N TYR A 328 -3.67 -5.35 6.42
CA TYR A 328 -4.02 -4.23 7.28
C TYR A 328 -3.25 -4.34 8.60
N ASP A 329 -2.46 -3.33 8.91
CA ASP A 329 -1.69 -3.27 10.15
C ASP A 329 -2.58 -3.03 11.35
N ALA A 330 -2.39 -3.77 12.41
CA ALA A 330 -3.07 -3.50 13.68
C ALA A 330 -2.72 -2.09 14.19
N ALA A 331 -3.72 -1.26 14.47
CA ALA A 331 -3.52 0.13 14.90
C ALA A 331 -2.64 0.26 16.16
N ALA A 332 -2.66 -0.77 17.01
CA ALA A 332 -1.81 -0.84 18.20
C ALA A 332 -0.31 -0.79 17.89
N VAL A 333 0.13 -1.30 16.74
CA VAL A 333 1.53 -1.44 16.34
C VAL A 333 1.87 -0.78 15.00
N ALA A 334 0.88 -0.24 14.29
CA ALA A 334 1.08 0.37 12.96
C ALA A 334 2.04 1.58 12.99
N HIS A 335 2.24 2.20 14.16
CA HIS A 335 3.24 3.25 14.35
C HIS A 335 4.69 2.77 14.13
N THR A 336 4.93 1.46 14.10
CA THR A 336 6.24 0.86 13.86
C THR A 336 6.33 0.12 12.53
N ASN A 337 5.19 -0.10 11.86
CA ASN A 337 5.08 -0.98 10.69
C ASN A 337 5.78 -2.33 10.90
N SER A 338 5.49 -2.99 12.04
CA SER A 338 6.20 -4.21 12.46
C SER A 338 5.51 -5.50 12.05
N GLU A 339 4.32 -5.46 11.45
CA GLU A 339 3.68 -6.70 11.00
C GLU A 339 4.38 -7.26 9.76
N TYR A 340 4.45 -6.48 8.70
CA TYR A 340 5.16 -6.87 7.49
C TYR A 340 5.63 -5.60 6.77
N ASN A 341 6.86 -5.18 6.99
CA ASN A 341 7.35 -3.84 6.66
C ASN A 341 7.13 -3.37 5.22
N THR A 342 6.97 -4.27 4.26
CA THR A 342 6.69 -3.91 2.86
C THR A 342 5.21 -3.55 2.61
N HIS A 343 4.32 -3.87 3.56
CA HIS A 343 2.86 -3.69 3.46
C HIS A 343 2.34 -2.74 4.54
N HIS A 344 2.56 -1.45 4.39
CA HIS A 344 2.10 -0.47 5.37
C HIS A 344 0.73 0.09 4.98
N LEU A 345 -0.32 -0.35 5.70
CA LEU A 345 -1.70 0.11 5.52
C LEU A 345 -2.45 0.17 6.84
N ASN A 346 -2.85 1.36 7.25
CA ASN A 346 -3.72 1.58 8.42
C ASN A 346 -4.47 2.91 8.27
N LEU A 347 -5.69 3.02 8.76
CA LEU A 347 -6.49 4.25 8.67
C LEU A 347 -5.80 5.47 9.29
N LEU A 348 -5.09 5.26 10.41
CA LEU A 348 -4.46 6.33 11.17
C LEU A 348 -3.04 6.66 10.70
N TYR A 349 -2.28 5.63 10.31
CA TYR A 349 -0.85 5.75 10.00
C TYR A 349 -0.54 5.82 8.51
N THR A 350 -1.54 5.59 7.66
CA THR A 350 -1.47 5.80 6.21
C THR A 350 -2.81 6.35 5.68
N PRO A 351 -3.30 7.48 6.19
CA PRO A 351 -4.66 7.94 5.90
C PRO A 351 -4.93 8.14 4.41
N GLU A 352 -3.95 8.61 3.64
CA GLU A 352 -4.06 8.80 2.19
C GLU A 352 -4.26 7.46 1.46
N LYS A 353 -3.44 6.44 1.80
CA LYS A 353 -3.60 5.07 1.26
C LYS A 353 -4.93 4.46 1.68
N ALA A 354 -5.35 4.66 2.93
CA ALA A 354 -6.60 4.12 3.46
C ALA A 354 -7.82 4.71 2.74
N ILE A 355 -7.86 6.03 2.50
CA ILE A 355 -8.93 6.65 1.69
C ILE A 355 -8.86 6.17 0.24
N SER A 356 -7.68 5.97 -0.33
CA SER A 356 -7.52 5.38 -1.66
C SER A 356 -8.07 3.96 -1.73
N LEU A 357 -7.85 3.14 -0.69
CA LEU A 357 -8.43 1.79 -0.61
C LEU A 357 -9.96 1.83 -0.50
N LYS A 358 -10.52 2.82 0.23
CA LYS A 358 -11.97 3.08 0.23
C LYS A 358 -12.49 3.39 -1.17
N ILE A 359 -11.76 4.20 -1.94
CA ILE A 359 -12.10 4.50 -3.35
C ILE A 359 -12.00 3.22 -4.20
N ALA A 360 -10.97 2.41 -3.99
CA ALA A 360 -10.79 1.12 -4.68
C ALA A 360 -11.96 0.15 -4.43
N ALA A 361 -12.47 0.09 -3.21
CA ALA A 361 -13.65 -0.70 -2.87
C ALA A 361 -14.89 -0.25 -3.64
N GLU A 362 -15.10 1.07 -3.80
CA GLU A 362 -16.20 1.60 -4.64
C GLU A 362 -16.00 1.23 -6.12
N VAL A 363 -14.79 1.32 -6.64
CA VAL A 363 -14.47 0.88 -8.02
C VAL A 363 -14.82 -0.59 -8.19
N PHE A 364 -14.35 -1.45 -7.28
CA PHE A 364 -14.54 -2.89 -7.39
C PHE A 364 -16.02 -3.29 -7.40
N ARG A 365 -16.85 -2.64 -6.57
CA ARG A 365 -18.31 -2.89 -6.50
C ARG A 365 -19.09 -2.34 -7.68
N THR A 366 -18.65 -1.23 -8.27
CA THR A 366 -19.45 -0.51 -9.29
C THR A 366 -19.04 -0.84 -10.72
N GLN A 367 -17.80 -1.24 -10.96
CA GLN A 367 -17.35 -1.67 -12.27
C GLN A 367 -17.90 -3.07 -12.58
N LYS A 368 -18.52 -3.23 -13.74
CA LYS A 368 -18.98 -4.54 -14.19
C LYS A 368 -17.81 -5.49 -14.41
N ARG A 369 -18.01 -6.75 -14.05
CA ARG A 369 -17.02 -7.81 -14.26
C ARG A 369 -16.72 -7.97 -15.76
N ALA A 370 -15.43 -8.09 -16.08
CA ALA A 370 -14.89 -8.24 -17.45
C ALA A 370 -15.18 -7.05 -18.40
N GLU A 371 -15.67 -5.91 -17.88
CA GLU A 371 -15.82 -4.68 -18.65
C GLU A 371 -14.46 -3.99 -18.80
N LYS A 372 -14.04 -3.78 -20.04
CA LYS A 372 -12.79 -3.06 -20.34
C LYS A 372 -12.99 -1.56 -20.24
N THR A 373 -12.02 -0.88 -19.65
CA THR A 373 -11.97 0.57 -19.56
C THR A 373 -11.14 1.10 -20.72
N ALA A 374 -11.77 1.65 -21.75
CA ALA A 374 -11.15 1.98 -23.03
C ALA A 374 -10.02 3.01 -22.95
N ASP A 375 -10.09 3.95 -22.01
CA ASP A 375 -9.21 5.12 -21.97
C ASP A 375 -8.04 5.02 -20.98
N TYR A 376 -8.00 3.98 -20.14
CA TYR A 376 -6.91 3.77 -19.20
C TYR A 376 -5.86 2.80 -19.82
N PRO A 377 -4.55 3.04 -19.72
CA PRO A 377 -3.85 4.08 -18.95
C PRO A 377 -3.60 5.41 -19.72
N ALA A 378 -4.08 5.57 -20.95
CA ALA A 378 -3.90 6.83 -21.71
C ALA A 378 -4.53 8.04 -21.00
N SER A 379 -5.64 7.81 -20.28
CA SER A 379 -6.24 8.76 -19.36
C SER A 379 -6.05 8.28 -17.92
N ASN A 380 -5.73 9.20 -17.01
CA ASN A 380 -5.69 8.90 -15.57
C ASN A 380 -7.09 8.84 -14.92
N SER A 381 -8.14 8.68 -15.72
CA SER A 381 -9.52 8.66 -15.28
C SER A 381 -10.26 7.43 -15.80
N PHE A 382 -11.08 6.83 -14.95
CA PHE A 382 -11.97 5.72 -15.30
C PHE A 382 -13.24 5.76 -14.43
N GLY A 383 -14.41 5.58 -15.03
CA GLY A 383 -15.69 5.65 -14.34
C GLY A 383 -15.89 7.00 -13.64
N ALA A 384 -15.97 6.99 -12.32
CA ALA A 384 -16.06 8.17 -11.48
C ALA A 384 -14.73 8.54 -10.77
N VAL A 385 -13.64 7.88 -11.13
CA VAL A 385 -12.33 8.04 -10.48
C VAL A 385 -11.36 8.80 -11.37
N THR A 386 -10.55 9.66 -10.75
CA THR A 386 -9.39 10.33 -11.33
C THR A 386 -8.18 10.12 -10.42
N LEU A 387 -7.03 9.83 -11.03
CA LEU A 387 -5.74 9.63 -10.35
C LEU A 387 -4.75 10.71 -10.76
N ASP A 388 -4.01 11.24 -9.79
CA ASP A 388 -2.90 12.16 -10.02
C ASP A 388 -1.71 11.78 -9.14
N TYR A 389 -0.72 11.16 -9.76
CA TYR A 389 0.49 10.73 -9.05
C TYR A 389 1.27 11.92 -8.48
N GLN A 390 1.36 13.04 -9.22
CA GLN A 390 2.15 14.21 -8.80
C GLN A 390 1.57 14.86 -7.55
N GLN A 391 0.25 14.83 -7.40
CA GLN A 391 -0.45 15.33 -6.22
C GLN A 391 -0.69 14.26 -5.15
N ASN A 392 -0.24 13.04 -5.36
CA ASN A 392 -0.57 11.88 -4.52
C ASN A 392 -2.09 11.77 -4.28
N LEU A 393 -2.88 11.89 -5.32
CA LEU A 393 -4.32 12.09 -5.24
C LEU A 393 -5.11 11.04 -6.00
N SER A 394 -6.01 10.38 -5.30
CA SER A 394 -7.12 9.61 -5.85
C SER A 394 -8.43 10.30 -5.52
N VAL A 395 -9.30 10.51 -6.49
CA VAL A 395 -10.62 11.15 -6.31
C VAL A 395 -11.71 10.24 -6.84
N LEU A 396 -12.73 9.96 -6.01
CA LEU A 396 -14.02 9.43 -6.44
C LEU A 396 -15.04 10.57 -6.44
N ASN A 397 -15.68 10.86 -7.58
CA ASN A 397 -16.63 11.93 -7.72
C ASN A 397 -17.93 11.43 -8.38
N THR A 398 -18.91 11.05 -7.57
CA THR A 398 -20.27 10.69 -7.99
C THR A 398 -21.25 11.77 -7.56
N PRO A 399 -22.51 11.75 -8.00
CA PRO A 399 -23.50 12.69 -7.46
C PRO A 399 -23.73 12.60 -5.95
N ALA A 400 -23.54 11.40 -5.35
CA ALA A 400 -23.81 11.15 -3.94
C ALA A 400 -22.56 11.05 -3.06
N LYS A 401 -21.40 10.71 -3.64
CA LYS A 401 -20.15 10.44 -2.90
C LYS A 401 -19.01 11.27 -3.46
N PHE A 402 -18.24 11.88 -2.57
CA PHE A 402 -17.04 12.62 -2.92
C PHE A 402 -15.91 12.22 -1.96
N PHE A 403 -14.99 11.37 -2.45
CA PHE A 403 -13.85 10.87 -1.69
C PHE A 403 -12.54 11.31 -2.32
N TYR A 404 -11.56 11.69 -1.51
CA TYR A 404 -10.25 12.15 -1.99
C TYR A 404 -9.15 11.83 -0.98
N SER A 405 -8.04 11.31 -1.48
CA SER A 405 -6.92 10.88 -0.65
C SER A 405 -5.95 11.99 -0.27
N ASN A 406 -6.07 13.17 -0.85
CA ASN A 406 -5.26 14.36 -0.57
C ASN A 406 -6.03 15.62 -0.94
N SER A 407 -5.51 16.80 -0.59
CA SER A 407 -6.12 18.09 -0.95
C SER A 407 -6.40 18.18 -2.46
N THR A 408 -7.58 18.70 -2.82
CA THR A 408 -8.02 18.72 -4.20
C THR A 408 -8.81 19.99 -4.56
N THR A 409 -8.66 20.44 -5.79
CA THR A 409 -9.46 21.51 -6.41
C THR A 409 -10.64 20.97 -7.20
N VAL A 410 -10.80 19.64 -7.31
CA VAL A 410 -11.94 19.00 -7.98
C VAL A 410 -13.24 19.43 -7.31
N VAL A 411 -14.20 19.84 -8.13
CA VAL A 411 -15.53 20.24 -7.67
C VAL A 411 -16.46 19.01 -7.69
N PRO A 412 -17.21 18.74 -6.62
CA PRO A 412 -18.19 17.65 -6.61
C PRO A 412 -19.24 17.81 -7.71
N LYS A 413 -19.62 16.71 -8.37
CA LYS A 413 -20.63 16.71 -9.46
C LYS A 413 -21.97 17.31 -9.05
N ALA A 414 -22.40 17.12 -7.79
CA ALA A 414 -23.68 17.61 -7.31
C ALA A 414 -23.64 17.84 -5.78
N VAL A 415 -23.15 19.01 -5.33
CA VAL A 415 -22.98 19.33 -3.90
C VAL A 415 -24.27 19.11 -3.09
N ALA A 416 -25.44 19.48 -3.63
CA ALA A 416 -26.73 19.32 -2.96
C ALA A 416 -27.20 17.85 -2.82
N LYS A 417 -26.61 16.93 -3.58
CA LYS A 417 -26.96 15.50 -3.56
C LYS A 417 -25.96 14.64 -2.77
N LEU A 418 -24.91 15.26 -2.24
CA LEU A 418 -23.91 14.52 -1.47
C LEU A 418 -24.56 13.89 -0.23
N THR A 419 -24.24 12.62 -0.03
CA THR A 419 -24.62 11.84 1.16
C THR A 419 -23.39 11.32 1.92
N ALA A 420 -22.22 11.30 1.29
CA ALA A 420 -20.97 10.88 1.91
C ALA A 420 -19.77 11.65 1.36
N ILE A 421 -18.90 12.09 2.27
CA ILE A 421 -17.61 12.67 1.96
C ILE A 421 -16.57 11.95 2.81
N ALA A 422 -15.43 11.61 2.23
CA ALA A 422 -14.28 11.09 2.97
C ALA A 422 -13.02 11.72 2.38
N GLY A 423 -12.13 12.21 3.24
CA GLY A 423 -10.97 12.92 2.73
C GLY A 423 -9.80 13.01 3.69
N VAL A 424 -8.65 13.31 3.09
CA VAL A 424 -7.47 13.85 3.75
C VAL A 424 -7.21 15.22 3.15
N GLY A 425 -6.90 16.23 3.99
CA GLY A 425 -6.68 17.60 3.52
C GLY A 425 -7.96 18.31 3.09
N SER A 426 -7.85 19.26 2.15
CA SER A 426 -8.90 20.22 1.82
C SER A 426 -9.52 19.99 0.44
N SER A 427 -10.80 20.38 0.31
CA SER A 427 -11.52 20.40 -0.96
C SER A 427 -12.40 21.66 -1.08
N SER A 428 -13.20 21.76 -2.12
CA SER A 428 -14.17 22.85 -2.30
C SER A 428 -15.33 22.80 -1.29
N VAL A 429 -15.62 21.64 -0.69
CA VAL A 429 -16.74 21.46 0.26
C VAL A 429 -16.30 21.32 1.71
N ALA A 430 -15.01 21.03 1.95
CA ALA A 430 -14.43 20.94 3.29
C ALA A 430 -13.00 21.51 3.27
N LYS A 431 -12.79 22.65 3.94
CA LYS A 431 -11.45 23.18 4.22
C LYS A 431 -11.01 22.67 5.57
N TYR A 432 -9.98 21.85 5.60
CA TYR A 432 -9.51 21.17 6.80
C TYR A 432 -8.02 21.43 7.02
N SER A 433 -7.67 21.90 8.22
CA SER A 433 -6.28 22.25 8.56
C SER A 433 -5.46 21.06 9.06
N GLY A 434 -6.09 19.90 9.27
CA GLY A 434 -5.41 18.69 9.75
C GLY A 434 -4.89 17.79 8.63
N SER A 435 -4.07 16.80 9.00
CA SER A 435 -3.53 15.75 8.11
C SER A 435 -4.18 14.38 8.32
N GLY A 436 -4.97 14.19 9.37
CA GLY A 436 -5.74 12.97 9.58
C GLY A 436 -6.91 12.83 8.62
N ALA A 437 -7.40 11.60 8.45
CA ALA A 437 -8.61 11.35 7.68
C ALA A 437 -9.85 11.91 8.39
N TYR A 438 -10.85 12.27 7.61
CA TYR A 438 -12.17 12.62 8.12
C TYR A 438 -13.28 12.10 7.22
N PHE A 439 -14.45 11.91 7.81
CA PHE A 439 -15.63 11.37 7.16
C PHE A 439 -16.86 12.18 7.52
N LEU A 440 -17.73 12.41 6.55
CA LEU A 440 -19.01 13.07 6.71
C LEU A 440 -20.08 12.20 6.06
N ASP A 441 -21.06 11.76 6.86
CA ASP A 441 -22.17 10.95 6.39
C ASP A 441 -23.48 11.69 6.67
N LYS A 442 -24.30 11.83 5.63
CA LYS A 442 -25.61 12.46 5.77
C LYS A 442 -26.59 11.50 6.47
N VAL A 443 -27.08 11.92 7.62
CA VAL A 443 -28.06 11.17 8.42
C VAL A 443 -29.49 11.51 8.01
N ALA A 444 -29.73 12.80 7.77
CA ALA A 444 -30.99 13.37 7.29
C ALA A 444 -30.73 14.77 6.70
N ASP A 445 -31.76 15.42 6.14
CA ASP A 445 -31.59 16.78 5.68
C ASP A 445 -31.23 17.73 6.81
N GLY A 446 -30.10 18.44 6.66
CA GLY A 446 -29.51 19.30 7.68
C GLY A 446 -28.90 18.57 8.88
N VAL A 447 -28.66 17.25 8.75
CA VAL A 447 -28.04 16.43 9.81
C VAL A 447 -26.94 15.57 9.23
N TRP A 448 -25.70 15.76 9.72
CA TRP A 448 -24.54 15.03 9.30
C TRP A 448 -23.78 14.43 10.50
N ARG A 449 -23.25 13.22 10.33
CA ARG A 449 -22.27 12.63 11.23
C ARG A 449 -20.88 12.99 10.69
N LEU A 450 -20.08 13.63 11.52
CA LEU A 450 -18.68 13.91 11.23
C LEU A 450 -17.80 13.04 12.12
N GLU A 451 -16.75 12.51 11.54
CA GLU A 451 -15.72 11.76 12.25
C GLU A 451 -14.35 12.29 11.81
N VAL A 452 -13.49 12.57 12.77
CA VAL A 452 -12.19 13.19 12.56
C VAL A 452 -11.13 12.35 13.26
N TYR A 453 -10.09 11.99 12.55
CA TYR A 453 -8.93 11.25 13.07
C TYR A 453 -7.74 12.17 13.34
N PRO A 454 -6.79 11.75 14.21
CA PRO A 454 -5.64 12.58 14.59
C PRO A 454 -4.71 12.85 13.41
N ASP A 455 -3.95 13.92 13.52
CA ASP A 455 -2.88 14.23 12.57
C ASP A 455 -1.76 13.21 12.66
N LEU A 456 -1.11 12.94 11.54
CA LEU A 456 0.04 12.05 11.42
C LEU A 456 1.29 12.84 11.04
N LEU A 457 2.39 12.60 11.74
CA LEU A 457 3.74 12.94 11.31
C LEU A 457 4.51 11.67 10.97
N THR A 458 4.88 11.49 9.71
CA THR A 458 5.78 10.40 9.28
C THR A 458 7.20 10.74 9.70
N LEU A 459 7.78 9.98 10.62
CA LEU A 459 9.09 10.24 11.22
C LEU A 459 10.24 9.64 10.40
N GLN A 460 10.02 8.47 9.82
CA GLN A 460 11.02 7.70 9.08
C GLN A 460 10.36 6.94 7.92
N ASP A 461 11.19 6.46 6.99
CA ASP A 461 10.72 5.58 5.91
C ASP A 461 10.11 4.30 6.51
N PRO A 462 8.81 4.01 6.34
CA PRO A 462 8.15 2.88 6.96
C PRO A 462 8.62 1.53 6.42
N TYR A 463 9.15 1.48 5.19
CA TYR A 463 9.50 0.23 4.50
C TYR A 463 10.91 -0.28 4.79
N GLN A 464 11.69 0.43 5.62
CA GLN A 464 12.95 -0.10 6.15
C GLN A 464 12.71 -1.19 7.18
N ASN A 465 13.79 -1.81 7.69
CA ASN A 465 13.69 -2.87 8.70
C ASN A 465 12.75 -2.47 9.85
N SER A 466 11.76 -3.30 10.10
CA SER A 466 10.77 -3.08 11.15
C SER A 466 11.31 -3.44 12.53
N SER A 467 10.82 -2.73 13.53
CA SER A 467 11.11 -3.00 14.95
C SER A 467 10.08 -2.31 15.83
N LEU A 468 9.60 -2.95 16.89
CA LEU A 468 8.74 -2.31 17.89
C LEU A 468 9.41 -1.14 18.62
N SER A 469 10.73 -1.02 18.53
CA SER A 469 11.51 0.11 19.07
C SER A 469 11.72 1.25 18.05
N ARG A 470 11.22 1.11 16.81
CA ARG A 470 11.38 2.07 15.73
C ARG A 470 10.04 2.71 15.39
N GLU A 471 9.87 3.96 15.75
CA GLU A 471 8.65 4.73 15.44
C GLU A 471 8.73 5.30 14.01
N VAL A 472 7.85 4.87 13.12
CA VAL A 472 7.78 5.37 11.73
C VAL A 472 6.73 6.45 11.54
N GLY A 473 5.70 6.48 12.40
CA GLY A 473 4.66 7.48 12.37
C GLY A 473 4.17 7.83 13.77
N ARG A 474 3.86 9.10 14.00
CA ARG A 474 3.37 9.60 15.29
C ARG A 474 2.08 10.37 15.13
N LEU A 475 1.09 10.02 15.96
CA LEU A 475 -0.21 10.67 15.97
C LEU A 475 -0.25 11.87 16.92
N TYR A 476 -0.87 12.94 16.45
CA TYR A 476 -1.11 14.16 17.23
C TYR A 476 -2.61 14.46 17.29
N PRO A 477 -3.28 14.24 18.44
CA PRO A 477 -4.70 14.56 18.61
C PRO A 477 -4.91 16.07 18.85
N ALA A 478 -4.38 16.88 17.93
CA ALA A 478 -4.46 18.34 17.97
C ALA A 478 -5.85 18.85 17.58
N ALA A 479 -6.16 20.08 17.97
CA ALA A 479 -7.35 20.79 17.53
C ALA A 479 -7.12 21.37 16.12
N GLN A 480 -8.08 21.14 15.20
CA GLN A 480 -8.00 21.56 13.83
C GLN A 480 -9.19 22.43 13.41
N GLN A 481 -8.98 23.31 12.45
CA GLN A 481 -10.06 24.11 11.86
C GLN A 481 -10.71 23.31 10.72
N LEU A 482 -12.05 23.29 10.74
CA LEU A 482 -12.85 22.69 9.69
C LEU A 482 -13.90 23.69 9.22
N LYS A 483 -13.87 24.04 7.93
CA LYS A 483 -14.90 24.85 7.29
C LYS A 483 -15.65 24.01 6.27
N LEU A 484 -16.97 23.88 6.49
CA LEU A 484 -17.86 23.11 5.60
C LEU A 484 -18.70 24.03 4.73
N THR A 485 -18.87 23.62 3.46
CA THR A 485 -19.75 24.30 2.50
C THR A 485 -20.76 23.28 1.97
N LEU A 486 -21.73 22.91 2.85
CA LEU A 486 -22.81 21.97 2.53
C LEU A 486 -24.13 22.71 2.48
N VAL A 487 -24.91 22.51 1.40
CA VAL A 487 -26.11 23.29 1.09
C VAL A 487 -27.16 23.20 2.19
N ASP A 488 -27.42 21.99 2.69
CA ASP A 488 -28.46 21.72 3.67
C ASP A 488 -28.03 22.01 5.13
N LEU A 489 -26.74 22.12 5.38
CA LEU A 489 -26.20 22.47 6.69
C LEU A 489 -26.13 23.99 6.89
N GLY A 490 -25.84 24.75 5.83
CA GLY A 490 -25.71 26.19 5.85
C GLY A 490 -24.39 26.66 6.49
N LYS A 491 -24.33 27.95 6.84
CA LYS A 491 -23.14 28.59 7.41
C LYS A 491 -23.11 28.65 8.94
N THR A 492 -24.26 28.40 9.57
CA THR A 492 -24.42 28.50 11.04
C THR A 492 -25.07 27.21 11.55
N TYR A 493 -24.30 26.14 11.66
CA TYR A 493 -24.76 24.85 12.19
C TYR A 493 -24.25 24.62 13.61
N GLN A 494 -24.90 23.69 14.32
CA GLN A 494 -24.46 23.24 15.63
C GLN A 494 -23.62 21.99 15.50
N LEU A 495 -22.56 21.91 16.30
CA LEU A 495 -21.72 20.73 16.47
C LEU A 495 -21.91 20.20 17.88
N LYS A 496 -22.09 18.87 18.00
CA LYS A 496 -22.18 18.17 19.28
C LYS A 496 -21.33 16.91 19.25
N GLY A 497 -20.40 16.75 20.18
CA GLY A 497 -19.64 15.52 20.39
C GLY A 497 -20.52 14.35 20.81
N LEU A 498 -20.21 13.15 20.33
CA LEU A 498 -21.01 11.94 20.52
C LEU A 498 -20.27 10.81 21.22
N ASN A 499 -19.00 10.59 20.90
CA ASN A 499 -18.24 9.46 21.46
C ASN A 499 -17.84 9.71 22.93
N SER A 500 -17.52 8.64 23.64
CA SER A 500 -17.10 8.70 25.04
C SER A 500 -15.98 9.71 25.26
N GLY A 501 -16.13 10.57 26.28
CA GLY A 501 -15.17 11.64 26.59
C GLY A 501 -15.27 12.89 25.69
N ASN A 502 -16.01 12.86 24.59
CA ASN A 502 -16.21 14.00 23.70
C ASN A 502 -17.49 14.75 24.08
N THR A 503 -17.36 15.77 24.93
CA THR A 503 -18.47 16.63 25.38
C THR A 503 -18.55 17.95 24.61
N ALA A 504 -17.79 18.09 23.53
CA ALA A 504 -17.69 19.32 22.75
C ALA A 504 -19.08 19.76 22.23
N THR A 505 -19.39 21.05 22.43
CA THR A 505 -20.51 21.71 21.78
C THR A 505 -20.02 23.04 21.23
N ALA A 506 -20.35 23.32 19.98
CA ALA A 506 -19.97 24.57 19.32
C ALA A 506 -21.00 24.96 18.27
N SER A 507 -21.00 26.25 17.94
CA SER A 507 -21.74 26.77 16.77
C SER A 507 -20.74 27.18 15.71
N ALA A 508 -20.95 26.74 14.48
CA ALA A 508 -20.15 27.19 13.36
C ALA A 508 -20.41 28.65 13.02
N VAL A 509 -19.36 29.38 12.69
CA VAL A 509 -19.41 30.75 12.18
C VAL A 509 -18.87 30.78 10.76
N ASP A 510 -19.67 31.22 9.80
CA ASP A 510 -19.37 31.17 8.36
C ASP A 510 -18.95 29.76 7.87
N GLY A 511 -19.57 28.72 8.47
CA GLY A 511 -19.29 27.32 8.18
C GLY A 511 -18.03 26.76 8.89
N GLU A 512 -17.32 27.56 9.68
CA GLU A 512 -16.06 27.17 10.32
C GLU A 512 -16.26 26.78 11.78
N VAL A 513 -15.58 25.72 12.21
CA VAL A 513 -15.61 25.19 13.57
C VAL A 513 -14.27 24.54 13.91
N THR A 514 -13.89 24.58 15.18
CA THR A 514 -12.72 23.85 15.69
C THR A 514 -13.15 22.45 16.12
N VAL A 515 -12.42 21.44 15.66
CA VAL A 515 -12.66 20.03 15.96
C VAL A 515 -11.39 19.36 16.51
N ARG A 516 -11.56 18.37 17.38
CA ARG A 516 -10.53 17.42 17.80
C ARG A 516 -10.87 16.04 17.24
N PRO A 517 -9.94 15.07 17.25
CA PRO A 517 -10.30 13.70 16.92
C PRO A 517 -11.51 13.21 17.72
N GLY A 518 -12.49 12.65 17.03
CA GLY A 518 -13.76 12.18 17.62
C GLY A 518 -14.93 12.15 16.63
N VAL A 519 -16.07 11.75 17.15
CA VAL A 519 -17.35 11.70 16.42
C VAL A 519 -18.24 12.85 16.86
N TYR A 520 -18.88 13.48 15.88
CA TYR A 520 -19.76 14.63 16.08
C TYR A 520 -21.06 14.51 15.28
N LEU A 521 -22.11 15.09 15.83
CA LEU A 521 -23.34 15.38 15.10
C LEU A 521 -23.33 16.86 14.70
N LEU A 522 -23.47 17.12 13.39
CA LEU A 522 -23.64 18.45 12.83
C LEU A 522 -25.12 18.65 12.49
N THR A 523 -25.72 19.74 12.95
CA THR A 523 -27.15 19.98 12.71
C THR A 523 -27.41 21.43 12.32
N ALA A 524 -28.18 21.64 11.25
CA ALA A 524 -28.60 22.97 10.79
C ALA A 524 -29.49 23.69 11.81
N LYS A 525 -30.20 22.95 12.67
CA LYS A 525 -31.09 23.46 13.72
C LYS A 525 -30.90 22.67 15.00
N ALA A 526 -30.87 23.34 16.15
CA ALA A 526 -30.67 22.73 17.47
C ALA A 526 -31.65 21.61 17.83
N ALA A 527 -32.91 21.72 17.42
CA ALA A 527 -33.96 20.69 17.62
C ALA A 527 -33.61 19.34 16.98
N LEU A 528 -32.87 19.34 15.88
CA LEU A 528 -32.44 18.12 15.19
C LEU A 528 -31.41 17.32 16.01
N ALA A 529 -30.60 18.00 16.81
CA ALA A 529 -29.61 17.35 17.64
C ALA A 529 -30.25 16.41 18.69
N GLN A 530 -31.38 16.78 19.28
CA GLN A 530 -32.11 15.93 20.24
C GLN A 530 -32.73 14.71 19.55
N GLN A 531 -33.23 14.88 18.33
CA GLN A 531 -33.90 13.84 17.56
C GLN A 531 -32.95 12.76 17.05
N TYR A 532 -31.70 13.13 16.66
CA TYR A 532 -30.79 12.24 15.93
C TYR A 532 -29.58 11.75 16.74
N ALA A 533 -29.21 12.39 17.86
CA ALA A 533 -28.02 12.03 18.64
C ALA A 533 -27.99 10.56 19.10
N LYS A 534 -29.15 9.95 19.35
CA LYS A 534 -29.27 8.53 19.74
C LYS A 534 -29.40 7.56 18.58
N LYS A 535 -29.43 8.06 17.32
CA LYS A 535 -29.64 7.25 16.12
C LYS A 535 -28.37 7.06 15.29
N VAL A 536 -27.27 7.65 15.70
CA VAL A 536 -25.98 7.56 15.02
C VAL A 536 -25.02 6.73 15.83
N GLU A 537 -24.16 5.99 15.11
CA GLU A 537 -23.09 5.24 15.72
C GLU A 537 -22.09 6.20 16.40
N THR A 538 -21.69 5.84 17.63
CA THR A 538 -20.81 6.67 18.47
C THR A 538 -19.47 6.03 18.75
N ASP A 539 -19.25 4.80 18.30
CA ASP A 539 -17.99 4.09 18.49
C ASP A 539 -16.86 4.87 17.81
N PHE A 540 -15.75 4.96 18.50
CA PHE A 540 -14.58 5.67 18.04
C PHE A 540 -13.36 5.16 18.81
N TYR A 541 -12.41 4.60 18.10
CA TYR A 541 -11.24 3.94 18.65
C TYR A 541 -9.96 4.61 18.20
N LEU A 542 -9.06 4.86 19.15
CA LEU A 542 -7.72 5.37 18.90
C LEU A 542 -6.70 4.61 19.76
N PRO A 543 -5.53 4.29 19.26
CA PRO A 543 -4.42 3.83 20.08
C PRO A 543 -3.92 5.01 20.95
N LYS A 544 -3.25 4.68 22.05
CA LYS A 544 -2.56 5.71 22.83
C LYS A 544 -1.38 6.26 22.01
N PRO A 545 -1.24 7.58 21.87
CA PRO A 545 -0.06 8.16 21.21
C PRO A 545 1.22 7.73 21.95
N GLN A 546 2.26 7.37 21.21
CA GLN A 546 3.55 6.99 21.78
C GLN A 546 4.23 8.18 22.47
N SER A 547 4.10 9.35 21.90
CA SER A 547 4.56 10.62 22.44
C SER A 547 3.71 11.76 21.89
N THR A 548 3.61 12.84 22.66
CA THR A 548 2.98 14.10 22.21
C THR A 548 4.00 15.25 22.15
N GLU A 549 5.28 14.92 22.34
CA GLU A 549 6.35 15.91 22.23
C GLU A 549 6.45 16.45 20.80
N LEU A 550 6.79 17.73 20.69
CA LEU A 550 7.05 18.38 19.42
C LEU A 550 8.16 17.63 18.69
N ALA A 551 7.87 17.27 17.45
CA ALA A 551 8.82 16.64 16.55
C ALA A 551 8.89 17.40 15.23
N LEU A 552 10.07 17.39 14.60
CA LEU A 552 10.32 18.01 13.31
C LEU A 552 11.01 17.01 12.40
N VAL A 553 10.46 16.87 11.21
CA VAL A 553 11.05 16.06 10.12
C VAL A 553 11.50 17.00 9.01
N HIS A 554 12.73 16.82 8.58
CA HIS A 554 13.34 17.56 7.48
C HIS A 554 14.11 16.59 6.58
N GLN A 555 13.83 16.63 5.28
CA GLN A 555 14.62 15.93 4.29
C GLN A 555 15.81 16.80 3.89
N ASN A 556 16.99 16.47 4.39
CA ASN A 556 18.20 17.21 4.10
C ASN A 556 18.62 17.03 2.63
N GLN A 557 18.57 18.07 1.83
CA GLN A 557 19.18 18.12 0.50
C GLN A 557 20.63 18.56 0.65
N ARG A 558 21.56 17.67 0.34
CA ARG A 558 23.00 17.88 0.59
C ARG A 558 23.66 18.85 -0.40
N GLN A 559 23.04 19.11 -1.57
CA GLN A 559 23.60 19.98 -2.59
C GLN A 559 22.53 20.72 -3.41
N SER A 560 22.86 21.93 -3.83
CA SER A 560 22.09 22.77 -4.74
C SER A 560 23.07 23.47 -5.69
N HIS A 561 22.56 24.14 -6.73
CA HIS A 561 23.37 24.96 -7.61
C HIS A 561 22.94 26.44 -7.54
N VAL A 562 23.85 27.32 -7.82
CA VAL A 562 23.51 28.73 -7.96
C VAL A 562 22.38 28.92 -8.99
N GLY A 563 21.31 29.59 -8.58
CA GLY A 563 20.11 29.79 -9.41
C GLY A 563 19.07 28.68 -9.39
N ASP A 564 19.25 27.62 -8.58
CA ASP A 564 18.19 26.63 -8.33
C ASP A 564 17.02 27.26 -7.56
N PRO A 565 15.76 26.89 -7.88
CA PRO A 565 14.57 27.36 -7.15
C PRO A 565 14.37 26.59 -5.85
N PHE A 566 15.40 26.52 -5.02
CA PHE A 566 15.41 25.71 -3.81
C PHE A 566 14.51 26.29 -2.72
N SER A 567 13.79 25.42 -1.99
CA SER A 567 13.01 25.78 -0.81
C SER A 567 13.29 24.81 0.35
N PHE A 568 13.57 25.38 1.51
CA PHE A 568 13.60 24.62 2.77
C PHE A 568 12.18 24.25 3.17
N LYS A 569 11.97 22.98 3.56
CA LYS A 569 10.69 22.45 4.00
C LYS A 569 10.89 21.63 5.26
N VAL A 570 9.98 21.81 6.22
CA VAL A 570 9.92 21.00 7.43
C VAL A 570 8.48 20.59 7.71
N ASP A 571 8.30 19.37 8.19
CA ASP A 571 7.02 18.87 8.69
C ASP A 571 7.10 18.80 10.22
N ILE A 572 6.12 19.40 10.90
CA ILE A 572 6.10 19.54 12.36
C ILE A 572 4.85 18.88 12.91
N GLY A 573 5.03 17.96 13.86
CA GLY A 573 3.98 17.40 14.69
C GLY A 573 3.99 18.05 16.06
N ALA A 574 2.85 18.58 16.49
CA ALA A 574 2.70 19.22 17.79
C ALA A 574 1.23 19.22 18.24
N LEU A 575 0.97 19.18 19.55
CA LEU A 575 -0.39 19.34 20.10
C LEU A 575 -0.93 20.77 19.98
N VAL A 576 -0.02 21.74 20.00
CA VAL A 576 -0.32 23.17 19.87
C VAL A 576 0.40 23.67 18.64
N LYS A 577 -0.32 24.40 17.80
CA LYS A 577 0.28 25.01 16.60
C LYS A 577 1.48 25.87 16.99
N PRO A 578 2.64 25.70 16.33
CA PRO A 578 3.79 26.57 16.55
C PRO A 578 3.45 28.05 16.32
N GLU A 579 3.88 28.88 17.26
CA GLU A 579 3.75 30.35 17.19
C GLU A 579 4.69 30.91 16.13
N LYS A 580 5.87 30.30 16.00
CA LYS A 580 6.92 30.70 15.07
C LYS A 580 7.79 29.53 14.66
N VAL A 581 8.16 29.49 13.37
CA VAL A 581 9.15 28.55 12.83
C VAL A 581 10.17 29.34 12.03
N GLN A 582 11.46 29.16 12.37
CA GLN A 582 12.55 29.92 11.75
C GLN A 582 13.63 29.00 11.19
N LEU A 583 14.10 29.32 9.99
CA LEU A 583 15.35 28.81 9.44
C LEU A 583 16.50 29.67 9.99
N MET A 584 17.48 29.03 10.59
CA MET A 584 18.75 29.62 11.00
C MET A 584 19.80 29.22 9.97
N LEU A 585 20.42 30.18 9.29
CA LEU A 585 21.29 29.94 8.14
C LEU A 585 22.60 30.69 8.27
N ARG A 586 23.74 30.03 8.00
CA ARG A 586 25.07 30.66 7.88
C ARG A 586 25.93 29.92 6.87
N TYR A 587 26.94 30.60 6.31
CA TYR A 587 28.04 29.92 5.64
C TYR A 587 28.97 29.31 6.66
N LEU A 588 29.45 28.07 6.40
CA LEU A 588 30.41 27.41 7.26
C LEU A 588 31.63 28.30 7.49
N GLY A 589 32.02 28.45 8.75
CA GLY A 589 33.10 29.38 9.16
C GLY A 589 32.62 30.75 9.61
N HIS A 590 31.37 31.12 9.37
CA HIS A 590 30.77 32.32 9.95
C HIS A 590 30.28 32.05 11.37
N HIS A 591 30.48 32.99 12.28
CA HIS A 591 30.11 32.81 13.70
C HIS A 591 28.61 32.98 13.95
N LYS A 592 27.91 33.80 13.18
CA LYS A 592 26.50 34.15 13.43
C LYS A 592 25.58 33.49 12.42
N PHE A 593 24.46 33.01 12.89
CA PHE A 593 23.32 32.65 12.08
C PHE A 593 22.50 33.89 11.71
N THR A 594 21.86 33.84 10.57
CA THR A 594 20.79 34.75 10.18
C THR A 594 19.48 33.98 10.25
N ALA A 595 18.49 34.57 10.92
CA ALA A 595 17.18 33.97 11.13
C ALA A 595 16.20 34.42 10.03
N PHE A 596 15.44 33.47 9.49
CA PHE A 596 14.38 33.71 8.49
C PHE A 596 13.10 33.05 8.93
N ASP A 597 12.00 33.80 8.95
CA ASP A 597 10.69 33.27 9.33
C ASP A 597 10.13 32.40 8.18
N MET A 598 9.74 31.17 8.50
CA MET A 598 9.13 30.24 7.57
C MET A 598 7.62 30.41 7.56
N GLN A 599 7.00 30.17 6.41
CA GLN A 599 5.55 30.24 6.24
C GLN A 599 4.93 28.84 6.25
N GLN A 600 3.78 28.74 6.92
CA GLN A 600 3.00 27.50 6.87
C GLN A 600 2.48 27.29 5.45
N SER A 601 2.60 26.06 4.96
CA SER A 601 1.99 25.64 3.71
C SER A 601 0.46 25.72 3.80
N PRO A 602 -0.23 26.27 2.81
CA PRO A 602 -1.69 26.26 2.78
C PRO A 602 -2.26 24.87 2.46
N ASP A 603 -1.46 24.01 1.84
CA ASP A 603 -1.92 22.74 1.25
C ASP A 603 -1.60 21.51 2.11
N VAL A 604 -0.59 21.62 3.00
CA VAL A 604 -0.13 20.50 3.83
C VAL A 604 -0.07 20.93 5.29
N SER A 605 -0.87 20.29 6.12
CA SER A 605 -0.88 20.54 7.57
C SER A 605 0.48 20.26 8.20
N GLY A 606 0.88 21.10 9.14
CA GLY A 606 2.15 20.97 9.86
C GLY A 606 3.40 21.30 9.03
N ARG A 607 3.28 21.54 7.72
CA ARG A 607 4.40 21.89 6.84
C ARG A 607 4.69 23.39 6.86
N TYR A 608 5.96 23.70 7.10
CA TYR A 608 6.49 25.07 6.95
C TYR A 608 7.53 25.09 5.84
N GLN A 609 7.58 26.19 5.10
CA GLN A 609 8.49 26.34 3.96
C GLN A 609 9.02 27.74 3.81
N LEU A 610 10.21 27.84 3.21
CA LEU A 610 10.87 29.09 2.88
C LEU A 610 11.70 28.88 1.63
N ALA A 611 11.46 29.71 0.59
CA ALA A 611 12.36 29.77 -0.56
C ALA A 611 13.75 30.23 -0.13
N MET A 612 14.80 29.69 -0.74
CA MET A 612 16.18 30.13 -0.49
C MET A 612 16.29 31.64 -0.64
N PRO A 613 16.76 32.37 0.40
CA PRO A 613 16.96 33.82 0.27
C PRO A 613 18.01 34.14 -0.80
N LYS A 614 17.71 35.15 -1.65
CA LYS A 614 18.51 35.45 -2.83
C LYS A 614 20.00 35.67 -2.55
N ASP A 615 20.33 36.28 -1.44
CA ASP A 615 21.73 36.58 -1.05
C ASP A 615 22.49 35.35 -0.58
N TRP A 616 21.79 34.18 -0.44
CA TRP A 616 22.32 32.90 0.04
C TRP A 616 22.52 31.86 -1.08
N THR A 617 22.47 32.30 -2.33
CA THR A 617 22.65 31.46 -3.51
C THR A 617 24.08 31.50 -4.06
N GLN A 618 25.05 31.96 -3.27
CA GLN A 618 26.48 31.98 -3.68
C GLN A 618 27.09 30.59 -3.46
N THR A 619 28.13 30.29 -4.25
CA THR A 619 28.91 29.08 -4.09
C THR A 619 29.53 29.01 -2.69
N GLY A 620 29.33 27.89 -1.99
CA GLY A 620 29.84 27.68 -0.65
C GLY A 620 29.15 26.52 0.08
N LEU A 621 29.54 26.31 1.33
CA LEU A 621 28.90 25.35 2.19
C LEU A 621 28.02 26.08 3.21
N LEU A 622 26.71 25.90 3.10
CA LEU A 622 25.74 26.39 4.06
C LEU A 622 25.60 25.42 5.23
N GLU A 623 25.49 26.01 6.42
CA GLU A 623 25.13 25.31 7.65
C GLU A 623 23.83 25.89 8.18
N TYR A 624 22.87 25.03 8.57
CA TYR A 624 21.54 25.48 8.96
C TYR A 624 20.86 24.62 10.02
N ALA A 625 19.91 25.25 10.70
CA ALA A 625 19.06 24.66 11.72
C ALA A 625 17.64 25.23 11.63
N PHE A 626 16.70 24.59 12.30
CA PHE A 626 15.34 25.14 12.45
C PHE A 626 15.06 25.39 13.94
N VAL A 627 14.49 26.54 14.23
CA VAL A 627 14.02 26.92 15.57
C VAL A 627 12.51 26.97 15.55
N VAL A 628 11.89 26.17 16.41
CA VAL A 628 10.43 26.11 16.57
C VAL A 628 10.09 26.72 17.93
N THR A 629 9.20 27.72 17.93
CA THR A 629 8.60 28.30 19.14
C THR A 629 7.19 27.77 19.27
N ALA A 630 6.91 27.04 20.36
CA ALA A 630 5.61 26.52 20.69
C ALA A 630 5.40 26.62 22.23
N ASP A 631 4.22 27.06 22.64
CA ASP A 631 3.89 27.28 24.05
C ASP A 631 4.96 28.17 24.79
N GLY A 632 5.41 29.23 24.12
CA GLY A 632 6.43 30.15 24.59
C GLY A 632 7.85 29.58 24.71
N LYS A 633 8.08 28.32 24.35
CA LYS A 633 9.37 27.64 24.42
C LYS A 633 10.01 27.49 23.05
N LYS A 634 11.31 27.72 22.97
CA LYS A 634 12.10 27.51 21.76
C LYS A 634 12.77 26.13 21.79
N GLN A 635 12.75 25.44 20.66
CA GLN A 635 13.52 24.22 20.44
C GLN A 635 14.27 24.32 19.10
N THR A 636 15.54 23.94 19.10
CA THR A 636 16.39 23.94 17.91
C THR A 636 16.60 22.52 17.38
N PHE A 637 16.37 22.34 16.09
CA PHE A 637 16.61 21.10 15.36
C PHE A 637 17.76 21.28 14.34
N PRO A 638 18.54 20.19 14.16
CA PRO A 638 18.38 18.84 14.71
C PRO A 638 18.69 18.75 16.20
N GLY A 639 18.23 17.66 16.83
CA GLY A 639 18.55 17.32 18.22
C GLY A 639 17.60 17.85 19.29
N ALA A 640 16.56 18.64 18.92
CA ALA A 640 15.55 19.19 19.85
C ALA A 640 16.18 19.88 21.09
N ALA A 641 17.25 20.65 20.91
CA ALA A 641 17.90 21.40 21.98
C ALA A 641 17.03 22.56 22.43
N ALA A 642 16.90 22.79 23.73
CA ALA A 642 16.21 23.97 24.29
C ALA A 642 16.96 25.26 23.91
N GLY A 643 16.18 26.29 23.51
CA GLY A 643 16.75 27.59 23.13
C GLY A 643 16.99 27.75 21.63
N SER A 644 17.75 28.74 21.25
CA SER A 644 18.12 29.13 19.89
C SER A 644 19.63 29.29 19.75
N PRO A 645 20.22 29.02 18.57
CA PRO A 645 21.64 29.28 18.32
C PRO A 645 22.09 30.73 18.54
N GLU A 646 21.16 31.68 18.72
CA GLU A 646 21.43 33.07 19.03
C GLU A 646 21.55 33.33 20.56
N ASP A 647 21.11 32.39 21.38
CA ASP A 647 21.15 32.50 22.83
C ASP A 647 22.61 32.29 23.30
N TRP A 648 23.11 33.13 24.20
CA TRP A 648 24.51 33.13 24.59
C TRP A 648 25.00 31.83 25.23
N ASP A 649 24.14 31.10 25.89
CA ASP A 649 24.37 29.83 26.60
C ASP A 649 23.86 28.60 25.84
N PHE A 650 23.49 28.78 24.56
CA PHE A 650 22.94 27.69 23.75
C PHE A 650 23.98 26.58 23.46
N VAL A 651 23.59 25.35 23.67
CA VAL A 651 24.38 24.16 23.33
C VAL A 651 23.57 23.26 22.38
N SER A 652 24.07 23.09 21.16
CA SER A 652 23.47 22.15 20.21
C SER A 652 23.64 20.69 20.69
N LYS A 653 22.59 19.90 20.56
CA LYS A 653 22.63 18.45 20.87
C LYS A 653 23.00 17.57 19.67
N ALA A 654 23.06 18.14 18.48
CA ALA A 654 23.40 17.44 17.24
C ALA A 654 24.16 18.37 16.28
N GLN A 655 24.82 17.79 15.30
CA GLN A 655 25.42 18.58 14.22
C GLN A 655 24.32 19.21 13.37
N TYR A 656 24.52 20.47 12.99
CA TYR A 656 23.63 21.16 12.09
C TYR A 656 23.60 20.49 10.71
N TRP A 657 22.53 20.69 9.98
CA TRP A 657 22.48 20.27 8.58
C TRP A 657 23.39 21.13 7.73
N THR A 658 23.92 20.53 6.65
CA THR A 658 24.77 21.23 5.70
C THR A 658 24.27 21.03 4.27
N MET A 659 24.47 22.04 3.43
CA MET A 659 24.16 21.99 2.00
C MET A 659 25.27 22.69 1.19
N ALA A 660 25.85 21.97 0.24
CA ALA A 660 26.81 22.54 -0.70
C ALA A 660 26.07 23.26 -1.81
N VAL A 661 26.28 24.56 -1.97
CA VAL A 661 25.83 25.34 -3.15
C VAL A 661 26.98 25.35 -4.17
N LYS A 662 26.77 24.65 -5.27
CA LYS A 662 27.75 24.52 -6.36
C LYS A 662 27.59 25.63 -7.41
N PRO A 663 28.62 25.93 -8.23
CA PRO A 663 28.45 26.84 -9.37
C PRO A 663 27.35 26.37 -10.32
N GLN A 664 26.71 27.33 -10.99
CA GLN A 664 25.73 27.04 -12.04
C GLN A 664 26.40 26.29 -13.21
N GLY A 665 25.63 25.41 -13.87
CA GLY A 665 26.10 24.65 -15.06
C GLY A 665 26.95 23.41 -14.75
N GLN A 666 27.19 23.10 -13.46
CA GLN A 666 27.85 21.85 -13.07
C GLN A 666 26.95 20.65 -13.38
N PRO A 667 27.52 19.45 -13.64
CA PRO A 667 26.74 18.25 -13.86
C PRO A 667 25.73 17.99 -12.72
N VAL A 668 24.52 17.55 -13.10
CA VAL A 668 23.48 17.15 -12.15
C VAL A 668 23.38 15.62 -12.17
N ALA A 669 23.72 14.98 -11.07
CA ALA A 669 23.74 13.52 -10.97
C ALA A 669 22.31 12.95 -11.08
N LEU A 670 22.15 11.94 -11.91
CA LEU A 670 20.97 11.07 -11.99
C LEU A 670 21.21 9.73 -11.34
N PHE A 671 22.47 9.27 -11.39
CA PHE A 671 22.91 8.02 -10.79
C PHE A 671 24.39 8.11 -10.42
N ASP A 672 24.74 7.59 -9.26
CA ASP A 672 26.10 7.43 -8.78
C ASP A 672 26.24 6.06 -8.09
N ALA A 673 27.18 5.24 -8.56
CA ALA A 673 27.35 3.87 -8.08
C ALA A 673 27.73 3.78 -6.59
N THR A 674 28.21 4.87 -5.98
CA THR A 674 28.60 4.91 -4.56
C THR A 674 27.43 5.17 -3.62
N SER A 675 26.41 5.89 -4.09
CA SER A 675 25.29 6.38 -3.28
C SER A 675 23.95 5.73 -3.64
N ASP A 676 23.76 5.37 -4.92
CA ASP A 676 22.47 4.87 -5.39
C ASP A 676 22.42 3.34 -5.35
N ARG A 677 21.85 2.80 -4.27
CA ARG A 677 21.74 1.36 -4.00
C ARG A 677 20.39 0.74 -4.36
N GLN A 678 19.42 1.55 -4.71
CA GLN A 678 18.04 1.11 -5.01
C GLN A 678 17.89 0.71 -6.48
N ASN A 679 18.49 -0.43 -6.84
CA ASN A 679 18.45 -0.92 -8.20
C ASN A 679 17.48 -2.08 -8.32
N SER A 680 16.55 -1.99 -9.28
CA SER A 680 15.72 -3.12 -9.68
C SER A 680 16.40 -3.80 -10.87
N LEU A 681 16.79 -5.05 -10.69
CA LEU A 681 17.24 -5.90 -11.77
C LEU A 681 16.13 -6.82 -12.22
N TYR A 682 16.11 -7.09 -13.49
CA TYR A 682 15.20 -8.07 -14.04
C TYR A 682 15.98 -9.13 -14.83
N PRO A 683 16.38 -10.25 -14.20
CA PRO A 683 16.84 -11.40 -14.91
C PRO A 683 15.65 -12.17 -15.43
N LYS A 684 15.66 -12.56 -16.69
CA LYS A 684 14.74 -13.53 -17.22
C LYS A 684 15.54 -14.62 -17.94
N ASP A 685 15.44 -15.85 -17.45
CA ASP A 685 16.10 -17.05 -18.00
C ASP A 685 17.64 -16.96 -18.11
N ALA A 686 18.27 -16.08 -17.35
CA ALA A 686 19.73 -15.94 -17.31
C ALA A 686 20.22 -15.60 -15.91
N THR A 687 21.41 -16.05 -15.57
CA THR A 687 22.08 -15.66 -14.31
C THR A 687 22.61 -14.24 -14.47
N VAL A 688 22.06 -13.32 -13.68
CA VAL A 688 22.50 -11.92 -13.67
C VAL A 688 23.50 -11.70 -12.55
N THR A 689 24.60 -11.07 -12.90
CA THR A 689 25.61 -10.62 -11.95
C THR A 689 25.41 -9.15 -11.66
N GLN A 690 25.29 -8.80 -10.39
CA GLN A 690 25.30 -7.40 -9.93
C GLN A 690 26.29 -7.25 -8.78
N GLY A 691 27.03 -6.19 -8.79
CA GLY A 691 27.92 -5.84 -7.69
C GLY A 691 28.52 -4.45 -7.86
N VAL A 692 28.87 -3.82 -6.76
CA VAL A 692 29.69 -2.60 -6.78
C VAL A 692 31.17 -3.05 -6.73
N VAL A 693 31.89 -2.65 -7.74
CA VAL A 693 33.32 -2.98 -7.93
C VAL A 693 34.17 -1.72 -7.94
N ALA A 694 35.45 -1.83 -7.63
CA ALA A 694 36.38 -0.75 -7.91
C ALA A 694 36.47 -0.52 -9.43
N ASP A 695 36.43 0.73 -9.88
CA ASP A 695 36.69 1.03 -11.27
C ASP A 695 38.14 0.67 -11.63
N SER A 696 38.44 0.46 -12.91
CA SER A 696 39.80 0.02 -13.34
C SER A 696 40.90 1.02 -13.03
N SER A 697 40.55 2.27 -12.73
CA SER A 697 41.54 3.27 -12.30
C SER A 697 41.88 3.13 -10.81
N GLY A 698 41.11 2.35 -10.03
CA GLY A 698 41.24 2.24 -8.57
C GLY A 698 40.87 3.52 -7.83
N ALA A 699 40.34 4.53 -8.51
CA ALA A 699 40.04 5.84 -7.94
C ALA A 699 38.53 6.02 -7.64
N GLY A 700 37.68 5.09 -8.06
CA GLY A 700 36.23 5.17 -7.88
C GLY A 700 35.57 3.79 -7.81
N LEU A 701 34.26 3.82 -7.70
CA LEU A 701 33.38 2.65 -7.71
C LEU A 701 32.49 2.66 -8.96
N ALA A 702 32.11 1.47 -9.40
CA ALA A 702 31.17 1.29 -10.49
C ALA A 702 30.18 0.16 -10.16
N LEU A 703 28.96 0.28 -10.64
CA LEU A 703 28.00 -0.82 -10.64
C LEU A 703 28.33 -1.74 -11.83
N GLN A 704 28.72 -2.97 -11.55
CA GLN A 704 28.84 -4.01 -12.56
C GLN A 704 27.46 -4.66 -12.75
N LEU A 705 27.00 -4.68 -13.99
CA LEU A 705 25.80 -5.37 -14.43
C LEU A 705 26.18 -6.36 -15.53
N GLY A 706 25.88 -7.64 -15.35
CA GLY A 706 26.22 -8.66 -16.32
C GLY A 706 25.20 -9.79 -16.39
N VAL A 707 25.25 -10.55 -17.45
CA VAL A 707 24.43 -11.73 -17.72
C VAL A 707 25.26 -12.84 -18.35
N ASP A 708 25.03 -14.08 -17.96
CA ASP A 708 25.85 -15.23 -18.40
C ASP A 708 25.68 -15.55 -19.88
N SER A 709 24.52 -15.28 -20.45
CA SER A 709 24.22 -15.50 -21.85
C SER A 709 23.00 -14.69 -22.29
N LEU A 710 22.96 -14.31 -23.57
CA LEU A 710 21.83 -13.67 -24.26
C LEU A 710 21.25 -14.57 -25.36
N GLU A 711 21.47 -15.90 -25.29
CA GLU A 711 21.06 -16.85 -26.34
C GLU A 711 19.55 -17.04 -26.46
N THR A 712 18.77 -16.86 -25.39
CA THR A 712 17.32 -17.03 -25.44
C THR A 712 16.60 -15.69 -25.68
N ALA A 713 15.47 -15.74 -26.36
CA ALA A 713 14.66 -14.55 -26.65
C ALA A 713 14.17 -13.82 -25.38
N GLN A 714 14.16 -14.50 -24.24
CA GLN A 714 13.80 -13.95 -22.93
C GLN A 714 15.01 -13.52 -22.13
N ALA A 715 16.23 -13.90 -22.53
CA ALA A 715 17.44 -13.52 -21.81
C ALA A 715 17.63 -12.01 -21.88
N ALA A 716 17.62 -11.36 -20.73
CA ALA A 716 17.82 -9.93 -20.59
C ALA A 716 18.39 -9.62 -19.21
N ALA A 717 19.35 -8.70 -19.16
CA ALA A 717 19.72 -8.05 -17.93
C ALA A 717 19.28 -6.59 -18.01
N ILE A 718 18.39 -6.20 -17.11
CA ILE A 718 17.83 -4.86 -17.09
C ILE A 718 18.08 -4.26 -15.72
N LEU A 719 18.62 -3.05 -15.72
CA LEU A 719 18.71 -2.19 -14.56
C LEU A 719 17.64 -1.11 -14.70
N LYS A 720 16.77 -1.01 -13.72
CA LYS A 720 15.93 0.16 -13.51
C LYS A 720 16.24 0.74 -12.14
N THR A 721 16.53 2.02 -12.08
CA THR A 721 16.70 2.72 -10.82
C THR A 721 15.88 3.99 -10.80
N THR A 722 15.28 4.29 -9.65
CA THR A 722 14.58 5.55 -9.40
C THR A 722 15.57 6.57 -8.85
N LEU A 723 15.35 7.85 -9.15
CA LEU A 723 16.14 8.92 -8.56
C LEU A 723 15.96 8.88 -7.04
N SER A 724 17.07 8.94 -6.32
CA SER A 724 17.04 9.11 -4.86
C SER A 724 16.52 10.51 -4.52
N ALA A 725 16.13 10.69 -3.27
CA ALA A 725 15.69 12.01 -2.79
C ALA A 725 16.80 13.07 -2.95
N ASP A 726 18.07 12.68 -2.74
CA ASP A 726 19.22 13.57 -2.94
C ASP A 726 19.44 13.95 -4.40
N ASN A 727 19.05 13.08 -5.34
CA ASN A 727 19.16 13.29 -6.79
C ASN A 727 17.86 13.84 -7.41
N SER A 728 16.87 14.23 -6.61
CA SER A 728 15.63 14.79 -7.09
C SER A 728 15.87 16.05 -7.90
N LEU A 729 15.26 16.11 -9.07
CA LEU A 729 15.37 17.25 -10.00
C LEU A 729 14.33 18.34 -9.76
N LEU A 730 13.33 18.10 -8.90
CA LEU A 730 12.18 19.00 -8.69
C LEU A 730 12.56 20.43 -8.30
N GLN A 731 13.70 20.60 -7.64
CA GLN A 731 14.19 21.91 -7.19
C GLN A 731 15.44 22.37 -7.95
N ARG A 732 15.69 21.84 -9.16
CA ARG A 732 16.84 22.19 -10.00
C ARG A 732 16.46 23.17 -11.12
N ASN A 733 17.36 24.09 -11.42
CA ASN A 733 17.28 24.88 -12.64
C ASN A 733 17.98 24.14 -13.78
N LEU A 734 17.21 23.43 -14.59
CA LEU A 734 17.72 22.61 -15.70
C LEU A 734 17.75 23.36 -17.03
N LYS A 735 17.64 24.68 -17.02
CA LYS A 735 17.73 25.48 -18.25
C LYS A 735 19.13 25.33 -18.89
N GLY A 736 19.15 24.88 -20.13
CA GLY A 736 20.38 24.64 -20.89
C GLY A 736 20.99 23.27 -20.75
N TYR A 737 20.42 22.39 -19.88
CA TYR A 737 20.83 21.01 -19.84
C TYR A 737 20.12 20.24 -20.95
N ASP A 738 20.90 19.72 -21.89
CA ASP A 738 20.41 19.11 -23.14
C ASP A 738 21.02 17.75 -23.45
N THR A 739 21.90 17.25 -22.58
CA THR A 739 22.68 16.04 -22.80
C THR A 739 22.78 15.22 -21.53
N VAL A 740 22.70 13.88 -21.66
CA VAL A 740 23.06 12.93 -20.60
C VAL A 740 24.48 12.44 -20.86
N ALA A 741 25.30 12.43 -19.83
CA ALA A 741 26.64 11.85 -19.84
C ALA A 741 26.64 10.57 -18.99
N LEU A 742 27.07 9.45 -19.57
CA LEU A 742 27.28 8.19 -18.87
C LEU A 742 28.78 7.88 -18.80
N LYS A 743 29.33 7.72 -17.58
CA LYS A 743 30.67 7.16 -17.37
C LYS A 743 30.54 5.64 -17.30
N ILE A 744 30.89 4.95 -18.37
CA ILE A 744 30.61 3.54 -18.58
C ILE A 744 31.72 2.84 -19.36
N ARG A 745 31.90 1.54 -19.17
CA ARG A 745 32.66 0.65 -20.04
C ARG A 745 32.03 -0.74 -20.14
N ALA A 746 32.34 -1.46 -21.19
CA ALA A 746 32.10 -2.88 -21.29
C ALA A 746 33.22 -3.67 -20.60
N VAL A 747 32.93 -4.83 -19.99
CA VAL A 747 33.92 -5.55 -19.18
C VAL A 747 34.83 -6.46 -19.99
N LYS A 748 34.26 -7.30 -20.85
CA LYS A 748 35.01 -8.31 -21.59
C LYS A 748 35.14 -8.03 -23.08
N GLN A 749 34.07 -7.50 -23.66
CA GLN A 749 33.93 -7.23 -25.10
C GLN A 749 33.04 -5.99 -25.28
N PRO A 750 33.10 -5.33 -26.45
CA PRO A 750 32.17 -4.22 -26.71
C PRO A 750 30.71 -4.69 -26.60
N GLU A 751 29.88 -3.86 -26.00
CA GLU A 751 28.48 -4.18 -25.71
C GLU A 751 27.54 -3.23 -26.44
N GLN A 752 26.33 -3.73 -26.72
CA GLN A 752 25.22 -2.94 -27.21
C GLN A 752 24.10 -2.97 -26.21
N LEU A 753 23.68 -1.79 -25.75
CA LEU A 753 22.61 -1.68 -24.78
C LEU A 753 21.69 -0.48 -25.08
N LYS A 754 20.50 -0.55 -24.53
CA LYS A 754 19.53 0.53 -24.59
C LYS A 754 19.58 1.29 -23.28
N PHE A 755 19.79 2.60 -23.35
CA PHE A 755 19.69 3.52 -22.22
C PHE A 755 18.40 4.31 -22.33
N ALA A 756 17.71 4.54 -21.23
CA ALA A 756 16.51 5.36 -21.18
C ALA A 756 16.42 6.20 -19.89
N LEU A 757 15.72 7.33 -20.00
CA LEU A 757 15.21 8.12 -18.88
C LEU A 757 13.74 7.80 -18.67
N LEU A 758 13.29 7.83 -17.41
CA LEU A 758 11.89 7.64 -17.02
C LEU A 758 11.26 9.01 -16.78
N ASP A 759 10.17 9.32 -17.49
CA ASP A 759 9.42 10.57 -17.32
C ASP A 759 8.53 10.55 -16.06
N LYS A 760 7.77 11.62 -15.83
CA LYS A 760 6.81 11.75 -14.72
C LYS A 760 5.71 10.69 -14.71
N ASN A 761 5.41 10.07 -15.84
CA ASN A 761 4.41 9.01 -15.96
C ASN A 761 5.03 7.62 -15.79
N GLY A 762 6.32 7.53 -15.51
CA GLY A 762 7.06 6.29 -15.40
C GLY A 762 7.35 5.62 -16.75
N ILE A 763 7.21 6.36 -17.85
CA ILE A 763 7.44 5.88 -19.23
C ILE A 763 8.90 6.11 -19.62
N ALA A 764 9.50 5.13 -20.29
CA ALA A 764 10.89 5.15 -20.71
C ALA A 764 11.06 5.81 -22.08
N TYR A 765 12.02 6.73 -22.15
CA TYR A 765 12.48 7.37 -23.39
C TYR A 765 13.98 7.10 -23.56
N GLY A 766 14.36 6.43 -24.63
CA GLY A 766 15.72 5.91 -24.74
C GLY A 766 16.31 5.90 -26.13
N THR A 767 17.55 5.42 -26.19
CA THR A 767 18.31 5.20 -27.42
C THR A 767 19.29 4.03 -27.26
N GLU A 768 19.76 3.47 -28.37
CA GLU A 768 20.79 2.43 -28.37
C GLU A 768 22.17 3.04 -28.22
N LEU A 769 23.02 2.38 -27.43
CA LEU A 769 24.39 2.78 -27.15
C LEU A 769 25.34 1.63 -27.50
N LYS A 770 26.48 1.98 -28.08
CA LYS A 770 27.63 1.08 -28.23
C LYS A 770 28.68 1.43 -27.19
N VAL A 771 29.07 0.46 -26.38
CA VAL A 771 29.97 0.64 -25.23
C VAL A 771 31.25 -0.12 -25.53
N GLY A 772 32.37 0.58 -25.55
CA GLY A 772 33.71 -0.01 -25.69
C GLY A 772 34.25 -0.53 -24.35
N THR A 773 35.36 -1.25 -24.41
CA THR A 773 36.03 -1.84 -23.23
C THR A 773 36.82 -0.83 -22.36
N ASP A 774 37.15 0.33 -22.92
CA ASP A 774 37.80 1.40 -22.17
C ASP A 774 36.78 2.28 -21.48
N TRP A 775 37.11 2.86 -20.32
CA TRP A 775 36.30 3.87 -19.65
C TRP A 775 36.08 5.08 -20.55
N GLN A 776 34.82 5.44 -20.74
CA GLN A 776 34.44 6.53 -21.63
C GLN A 776 33.22 7.29 -21.05
N TYR A 777 33.09 8.55 -21.48
CA TYR A 777 31.84 9.29 -21.34
C TYR A 777 31.04 9.19 -22.63
N LEU A 778 29.92 8.48 -22.56
CA LEU A 778 28.95 8.48 -23.65
C LEU A 778 28.01 9.68 -23.49
N LEU A 779 27.97 10.53 -24.50
CA LEU A 779 27.14 11.73 -24.51
C LEU A 779 25.89 11.47 -25.34
N VAL A 780 24.73 11.54 -24.70
CA VAL A 780 23.42 11.28 -25.31
C VAL A 780 22.60 12.57 -25.31
N PRO A 781 22.44 13.22 -26.46
CA PRO A 781 21.56 14.39 -26.58
C PRO A 781 20.10 14.01 -26.24
N LEU A 782 19.44 14.77 -25.37
CA LEU A 782 18.08 14.49 -24.89
C LEU A 782 17.05 14.42 -26.04
N HIS A 783 17.22 15.24 -27.09
CA HIS A 783 16.32 15.23 -28.26
C HIS A 783 16.38 13.93 -29.09
N LYS A 784 17.36 13.06 -28.86
CA LYS A 784 17.45 11.74 -29.50
C LYS A 784 16.68 10.66 -28.74
N LEU A 785 16.23 10.95 -27.53
CA LEU A 785 15.51 9.99 -26.73
C LEU A 785 14.06 9.87 -27.21
N LYS A 786 13.66 8.66 -27.60
CA LYS A 786 12.30 8.35 -28.06
C LYS A 786 11.68 7.30 -27.15
N GLN A 787 10.35 7.29 -27.09
CA GLN A 787 9.66 6.28 -26.33
C GLN A 787 10.15 4.89 -26.67
N THR A 788 10.46 4.09 -25.65
CA THR A 788 10.96 2.72 -25.75
C THR A 788 10.23 1.81 -24.77
N ASP A 789 10.61 0.52 -24.75
CA ASP A 789 10.06 -0.43 -23.82
C ASP A 789 10.34 0.01 -22.38
N THR A 790 9.27 0.19 -21.61
CA THR A 790 9.35 0.57 -20.21
C THR A 790 9.32 -0.67 -19.34
N LEU A 791 10.41 -0.93 -18.62
CA LEU A 791 10.47 -2.01 -17.66
C LEU A 791 9.52 -1.72 -16.51
N MET A 792 8.66 -2.67 -16.18
CA MET A 792 7.99 -2.68 -14.88
C MET A 792 8.97 -3.14 -13.80
N THR A 793 8.71 -2.84 -12.54
CA THR A 793 9.47 -3.50 -11.45
C THR A 793 9.28 -5.00 -11.54
N GLN A 794 10.24 -5.74 -10.99
CA GLN A 794 10.10 -7.19 -10.87
C GLN A 794 8.87 -7.49 -10.01
N ALA A 795 7.79 -7.89 -10.67
CA ALA A 795 6.55 -8.23 -10.00
C ALA A 795 6.66 -9.62 -9.37
N TYR A 796 5.90 -9.83 -8.31
CA TYR A 796 5.64 -11.16 -7.81
C TYR A 796 4.17 -11.50 -8.10
N PRO A 797 3.90 -12.57 -8.77
CA PRO A 797 4.82 -13.60 -9.29
C PRO A 797 5.57 -13.15 -10.56
N MET A 798 6.69 -13.81 -10.81
CA MET A 798 7.69 -13.37 -11.80
C MET A 798 7.27 -13.57 -13.26
N PHE A 799 6.20 -14.32 -13.55
CA PHE A 799 5.69 -14.51 -14.91
C PHE A 799 4.82 -13.35 -15.43
N MET A 800 4.51 -12.37 -14.59
CA MET A 800 3.78 -11.17 -15.01
C MET A 800 4.55 -10.42 -16.11
N PRO A 801 3.88 -9.63 -16.96
CA PRO A 801 4.55 -8.91 -18.03
C PRO A 801 5.73 -8.10 -17.52
N VAL A 802 6.87 -8.21 -18.21
CA VAL A 802 8.12 -7.50 -17.87
C VAL A 802 8.03 -6.03 -18.26
N PHE A 803 7.31 -5.73 -19.34
CA PHE A 803 7.19 -4.39 -19.91
C PHE A 803 5.78 -3.85 -19.77
N ALA A 804 5.69 -2.57 -19.46
CA ALA A 804 4.43 -1.85 -19.45
C ALA A 804 3.84 -1.79 -20.89
N PRO A 805 2.51 -1.77 -21.03
CA PRO A 805 1.86 -1.56 -22.32
C PRO A 805 2.35 -0.25 -22.97
N LYS A 806 2.63 -0.31 -24.28
CA LYS A 806 2.99 0.88 -25.03
C LYS A 806 1.74 1.74 -25.23
N VAL A 807 1.83 3.03 -24.88
CA VAL A 807 0.73 3.97 -25.06
C VAL A 807 0.69 4.51 -26.48
N GLU A 808 1.84 4.93 -27.04
CA GLU A 808 2.03 5.35 -28.43
C GLU A 808 3.47 5.09 -28.86
N GLN A 809 3.70 4.99 -30.17
CA GLN A 809 5.06 4.82 -30.70
C GLN A 809 5.62 6.13 -31.22
N GLY A 810 6.92 6.35 -31.00
CA GLY A 810 7.65 7.47 -31.60
C GLY A 810 7.56 8.80 -30.85
N LEU A 811 6.90 8.85 -29.69
CA LEU A 811 6.92 10.06 -28.86
C LEU A 811 8.34 10.40 -28.39
N GLU A 812 8.63 11.68 -28.30
CA GLU A 812 9.89 12.23 -27.81
C GLU A 812 9.75 12.65 -26.34
N LEU A 813 10.88 12.64 -25.60
CA LEU A 813 10.93 13.12 -24.24
C LEU A 813 10.55 14.61 -24.18
N ASN A 814 9.63 14.97 -23.30
CA ASN A 814 9.26 16.37 -23.09
C ASN A 814 10.35 17.11 -22.31
N LEU A 815 11.17 17.89 -23.00
CA LEU A 815 12.28 18.62 -22.39
C LEU A 815 11.84 19.75 -21.43
N ASN A 816 10.58 20.19 -21.50
CA ASN A 816 10.03 21.16 -20.55
C ASN A 816 9.71 20.54 -19.19
N GLU A 817 9.76 19.21 -19.09
CA GLU A 817 9.42 18.45 -17.87
C GLU A 817 10.62 17.69 -17.29
N LEU A 818 11.84 18.04 -17.65
CA LEU A 818 13.07 17.38 -17.14
C LEU A 818 13.16 17.37 -15.61
N GLN A 819 12.60 18.37 -14.94
CA GLN A 819 12.55 18.40 -13.47
C GLN A 819 11.72 17.28 -12.86
N GLN A 820 10.85 16.63 -13.65
CA GLN A 820 9.95 15.56 -13.22
C GLN A 820 10.44 14.16 -13.64
N LEU A 821 11.68 14.04 -14.14
CA LEU A 821 12.28 12.73 -14.39
C LEU A 821 12.35 11.92 -13.10
N GLN A 822 12.09 10.62 -13.20
CA GLN A 822 11.94 9.73 -12.06
C GLN A 822 13.04 8.68 -11.95
N GLY A 823 13.80 8.46 -13.00
CA GLY A 823 14.84 7.43 -12.99
C GLY A 823 15.52 7.18 -14.31
N ILE A 824 16.34 6.15 -14.32
CA ILE A 824 17.02 5.64 -15.51
C ILE A 824 16.75 4.16 -15.70
N GLN A 825 16.93 3.69 -16.94
CA GLN A 825 16.85 2.28 -17.31
C GLN A 825 18.00 1.93 -18.26
N LEU A 826 18.65 0.80 -17.98
CA LEU A 826 19.62 0.17 -18.89
C LEU A 826 19.15 -1.24 -19.21
N MET A 827 19.24 -1.65 -20.46
CA MET A 827 18.84 -2.97 -20.92
C MET A 827 19.81 -3.49 -21.96
N PHE A 828 20.30 -4.72 -21.79
CA PHE A 828 20.98 -5.44 -22.87
C PHE A 828 19.97 -5.78 -23.95
N ASN A 829 20.30 -5.46 -25.19
CA ASN A 829 19.44 -5.70 -26.35
C ASN A 829 19.87 -6.97 -27.07
N GLN A 830 19.24 -8.09 -26.76
CA GLN A 830 19.55 -9.37 -27.42
C GLN A 830 19.52 -9.31 -28.95
N SER A 831 18.58 -8.54 -29.53
CA SER A 831 18.45 -8.40 -30.97
C SER A 831 19.67 -7.76 -31.66
N ALA A 832 20.58 -7.19 -30.87
CA ALA A 832 21.80 -6.60 -31.36
C ALA A 832 22.95 -7.61 -31.57
N TYR A 833 22.78 -8.87 -31.13
CA TYR A 833 23.81 -9.90 -31.17
C TYR A 833 23.43 -11.04 -32.11
N SER A 834 24.41 -11.54 -32.88
CA SER A 834 24.27 -12.81 -33.59
C SER A 834 24.23 -13.98 -32.60
N PRO A 835 23.70 -15.15 -32.96
CA PRO A 835 23.66 -16.32 -32.09
C PRO A 835 25.00 -16.75 -31.53
N THR A 836 26.10 -16.44 -32.21
CA THR A 836 27.45 -16.73 -31.72
C THR A 836 27.93 -15.66 -30.73
N GLU A 837 27.64 -14.38 -30.96
CA GLU A 837 27.98 -13.28 -30.08
C GLU A 837 27.16 -13.27 -28.82
N ALA A 838 25.92 -13.76 -28.86
CA ALA A 838 25.04 -13.88 -27.68
C ALA A 838 25.54 -14.89 -26.63
N LYS A 839 26.52 -15.74 -27.00
CA LYS A 839 27.12 -16.73 -26.10
C LYS A 839 28.13 -16.11 -25.15
N GLY A 840 28.10 -16.62 -23.94
CA GLY A 840 29.05 -16.21 -22.92
C GLY A 840 28.58 -14.98 -22.14
N TRP A 841 29.41 -14.57 -21.21
CA TRP A 841 29.09 -13.51 -20.27
C TRP A 841 29.18 -12.13 -20.95
N HIS A 842 28.09 -11.35 -20.81
CA HIS A 842 27.97 -9.97 -21.26
C HIS A 842 27.88 -9.05 -20.03
N GLY A 843 28.52 -7.88 -20.09
CA GLY A 843 28.41 -6.95 -18.96
C GLY A 843 29.09 -5.61 -19.15
N VAL A 844 28.59 -4.67 -18.38
CA VAL A 844 29.09 -3.29 -18.29
C VAL A 844 29.38 -2.90 -16.86
N GLU A 845 30.25 -1.91 -16.69
CA GLU A 845 30.46 -1.15 -15.47
C GLU A 845 29.99 0.28 -15.68
N LEU A 846 29.05 0.72 -14.84
CA LEU A 846 28.47 2.06 -14.84
C LEU A 846 28.90 2.78 -13.57
N ALA A 847 29.66 3.86 -13.69
CA ALA A 847 30.10 4.65 -12.54
C ALA A 847 29.10 5.78 -12.22
N GLU A 848 28.65 6.48 -13.26
CA GLU A 848 27.88 7.72 -13.10
C GLU A 848 26.97 7.95 -14.30
N VAL A 849 25.81 8.56 -14.05
CA VAL A 849 24.94 9.16 -15.07
C VAL A 849 24.59 10.58 -14.62
N SER A 850 24.84 11.57 -15.46
CA SER A 850 24.60 12.98 -15.13
C SER A 850 23.94 13.73 -16.28
N LEU A 851 23.07 14.69 -15.96
CA LEU A 851 22.64 15.73 -16.89
C LEU A 851 23.76 16.79 -16.99
N ILE A 852 24.08 17.19 -18.22
CA ILE A 852 25.06 18.22 -18.48
C ILE A 852 24.56 19.23 -19.51
N GLN A 853 25.11 20.40 -19.48
CA GLN A 853 25.04 21.36 -20.61
C GLN A 853 26.03 20.91 -21.67
N LYS A 854 25.61 20.87 -22.92
CA LYS A 854 26.55 20.53 -24.03
C LYS A 854 27.76 21.40 -23.96
N PRO A 855 28.99 20.83 -24.00
CA PRO A 855 30.25 21.62 -24.05
C PRO A 855 30.31 22.58 -25.24
#